data_385b13db9303ce7a067f3bdf44dc1287
#
_entry.id   385b13db9303ce7a067f3bdf44dc1287
#
_cell.length_a   1.000
_cell.length_b   1.000
_cell.length_c   1.000
_cell.angle_alpha   90.00
_cell.angle_beta   90.00
_cell.angle_gamma   90.00
#
_symmetry.space_group_name_H-M   'P 1'
#
loop_
_entity.id
_entity.type
_entity.pdbx_description
1 polymer ?
#
loop_
_entity_poly.entity_id
_entity_poly.type
_entity_poly.pdbx_seq_one_letter_code
_entity_poly.pdbx_strand_id
1 'polypeptide(L)'
;MAVKGRTRIFLLLIFGIFLLNSCNGAATDIELDAKAQLLHRLDSLNLLLYTFLLILTVLTIWTFKHRRLRFLHETGLAVIYGLIIGAIIRYGFTTSSTILHMPVVPDNSSKYNQSVPPDTLWLRFPEDKGGGVIKNKTFAYSFRGEIYKQDNEIDLKATFDPEIFFNIILPPIIFHAGYSLKRKYFFRNLGAILMYALIGTSISAFVIGALMYAFVQLIPHLSASFTFLDTLYFGALISPTDPLTIISIFNDLHVDVNLYALVFGESVLNDAVAIVLSGAIQNYGERYQSGSGGFETVAFFQAFGDFVGIFSLSLFIGATMGCITALLTKFTRVRDFPLLESALFVLMSYSTFLIAEASDLTGVVAVLFCGICQAHYTYNNLSPDSRQRTKQLFELLNFLAENFIFSYIGVSMFTFPKHHFDPGFIFAGFLCALLGRAANVYPLSFILNLARKPKISLNYQHMLFFAGLRGAMSFALAIRNTVSDARQAMLTTTSLIVILTVIFQGGATTQFLSWFNIPVGVDEEIEGLSHNGMRSDGSVPGGGIKPNEKALLARIWGDFDTRYMKPFLTHSRPTLLETLPVCCGPLARILTTTQQMTQDEAVRKADSDSDFCLEDRELERRRTSVQPLGTVMGEVSPGPLPLHTRVALPGLVGRHL
;
A
#
# COMPACT_ATOMS: atom_id res chain seq x y z
N MET A 1 5.24 -21.45 45.28
CA MET A 1 4.89 -20.37 46.25
C MET A 1 5.65 -19.06 46.04
N ALA A 2 6.72 -19.02 45.27
CA ALA A 2 7.55 -17.81 45.06
C ALA A 2 6.99 -16.77 44.03
N VAL A 3 6.09 -17.18 43.14
CA VAL A 3 5.55 -16.30 42.09
C VAL A 3 4.45 -15.37 42.61
N LYS A 4 3.67 -15.77 43.62
CA LYS A 4 2.61 -14.95 44.24
C LYS A 4 3.15 -13.77 45.09
N GLY A 5 4.40 -13.81 45.55
CA GLY A 5 5.02 -12.74 46.33
C GLY A 5 5.45 -11.54 45.49
N ARG A 6 5.99 -11.77 44.28
CA ARG A 6 6.49 -10.71 43.39
C ARG A 6 5.37 -9.85 42.78
N THR A 7 4.23 -10.46 42.45
CA THR A 7 3.07 -9.74 41.92
C THR A 7 2.41 -8.85 42.98
N ARG A 8 2.42 -9.26 44.27
CA ARG A 8 1.90 -8.41 45.37
C ARG A 8 2.85 -7.24 45.68
N ILE A 9 4.15 -7.42 45.57
CA ILE A 9 5.12 -6.34 45.79
C ILE A 9 5.04 -5.32 44.62
N PHE A 10 4.84 -5.79 43.39
CA PHE A 10 4.66 -4.91 42.23
C PHE A 10 3.34 -4.12 42.30
N LEU A 11 2.25 -4.73 42.76
CA LEU A 11 0.96 -4.06 43.03
C LEU A 11 1.03 -3.09 44.21
N LEU A 12 1.78 -3.41 45.26
CA LEU A 12 1.97 -2.51 46.41
C LEU A 12 2.90 -1.34 46.08
N LEU A 13 3.89 -1.51 45.19
CA LEU A 13 4.70 -0.41 44.65
C LEU A 13 3.88 0.52 43.78
N ILE A 14 3.01 -0.02 42.90
CA ILE A 14 2.08 0.78 42.09
C ILE A 14 1.07 1.52 42.98
N PHE A 15 0.55 0.88 44.03
CA PHE A 15 -0.38 1.50 44.98
C PHE A 15 0.29 2.52 45.89
N GLY A 16 1.55 2.31 46.27
CA GLY A 16 2.36 3.25 47.06
C GLY A 16 2.72 4.52 46.28
N ILE A 17 2.94 4.44 44.98
CA ILE A 17 3.17 5.60 44.10
C ILE A 17 1.87 6.42 43.92
N PHE A 18 0.71 5.76 43.99
CA PHE A 18 -0.59 6.46 43.91
C PHE A 18 -0.96 7.25 45.18
N LEU A 19 -0.43 6.90 46.35
CA LEU A 19 -0.72 7.53 47.62
C LEU A 19 0.18 8.73 47.97
N LEU A 20 1.26 8.97 47.25
CA LEU A 20 2.20 10.06 47.49
C LEU A 20 1.88 11.38 46.78
N ASN A 21 0.78 11.46 46.05
CA ASN A 21 0.40 12.64 45.27
C ASN A 21 -0.74 13.43 45.88
N SER A 22 -0.75 13.63 47.21
CA SER A 22 -1.69 14.53 47.88
C SER A 22 -0.95 15.71 48.48
N CYS A 23 -0.47 16.61 47.64
CA CYS A 23 -0.08 17.96 48.03
C CYS A 23 -0.96 18.97 47.26
N ASN A 24 -1.92 19.53 47.94
CA ASN A 24 -2.76 20.65 47.50
C ASN A 24 -1.91 21.91 47.34
N GLY A 25 -1.49 22.18 46.17
CA GLY A 25 -0.80 23.41 45.78
C GLY A 25 -0.69 23.42 44.28
N ALA A 26 -1.84 23.24 43.62
CA ALA A 26 -1.87 23.12 42.17
C ALA A 26 -1.76 24.49 41.53
N ALA A 27 -0.59 24.86 41.12
CA ALA A 27 -0.44 25.71 39.94
C ALA A 27 -1.11 24.99 38.76
N THR A 28 -1.89 25.72 37.94
CA THR A 28 -2.53 25.24 36.72
C THR A 28 -1.57 24.45 35.80
N ASP A 29 -0.27 24.71 35.91
CA ASP A 29 0.81 24.02 35.18
C ASP A 29 0.94 22.55 35.62
N ILE A 30 0.76 22.22 36.92
CA ILE A 30 0.83 20.83 37.43
C ILE A 30 -0.36 20.01 36.94
N GLU A 31 -1.56 20.60 36.88
CA GLU A 31 -2.73 19.91 36.33
C GLU A 31 -2.61 19.67 34.82
N LEU A 32 -2.06 20.65 34.08
CA LEU A 32 -1.79 20.51 32.65
C LEU A 32 -0.73 19.44 32.38
N ASP A 33 0.33 19.38 33.20
CA ASP A 33 1.36 18.34 33.08
C ASP A 33 0.78 16.95 33.42
N ALA A 34 -0.06 16.83 34.44
CA ALA A 34 -0.73 15.59 34.77
C ALA A 34 -1.66 15.12 33.65
N LYS A 35 -2.38 16.05 33.01
CA LYS A 35 -3.24 15.76 31.85
C LYS A 35 -2.40 15.34 30.62
N ALA A 36 -1.29 16.03 30.35
CA ALA A 36 -0.36 15.66 29.28
C ALA A 36 0.24 14.27 29.51
N GLN A 37 0.62 13.93 30.75
CA GLN A 37 1.11 12.59 31.09
C GLN A 37 0.04 11.51 30.92
N LEU A 38 -1.22 11.79 31.31
CA LEU A 38 -2.31 10.86 31.10
C LEU A 38 -2.53 10.61 29.60
N LEU A 39 -2.54 11.67 28.80
CA LEU A 39 -2.68 11.58 27.35
C LEU A 39 -1.55 10.75 26.73
N HIS A 40 -0.30 11.00 27.15
CA HIS A 40 0.86 10.22 26.70
C HIS A 40 0.77 8.73 27.08
N ARG A 41 0.27 8.42 28.29
CA ARG A 41 0.04 7.02 28.71
C ARG A 41 -1.00 6.33 27.85
N LEU A 42 -2.10 7.01 27.52
CA LEU A 42 -3.16 6.47 26.66
C LEU A 42 -2.66 6.23 25.23
N ASP A 43 -1.87 7.17 24.69
CA ASP A 43 -1.25 7.02 23.38
C ASP A 43 -0.26 5.84 23.35
N SER A 44 0.55 5.71 24.40
CA SER A 44 1.49 4.59 24.57
C SER A 44 0.77 3.24 24.71
N LEU A 45 -0.37 3.22 25.41
CA LEU A 45 -1.20 2.01 25.55
C LEU A 45 -1.79 1.57 24.20
N ASN A 46 -2.26 2.52 23.40
CA ASN A 46 -2.78 2.24 22.07
C ASN A 46 -1.69 1.71 21.13
N LEU A 47 -0.51 2.32 21.12
CA LEU A 47 0.63 1.83 20.36
C LEU A 47 1.04 0.41 20.80
N LEU A 48 1.04 0.15 22.12
CA LEU A 48 1.31 -1.17 22.66
C LEU A 48 0.28 -2.21 22.19
N LEU A 49 -0.99 -1.82 22.17
CA LEU A 49 -2.07 -2.69 21.69
C LEU A 49 -1.87 -3.10 20.22
N TYR A 50 -1.60 -2.12 19.34
CA TYR A 50 -1.34 -2.41 17.93
C TYR A 50 -0.05 -3.22 17.72
N THR A 51 1.00 -2.93 18.51
CA THR A 51 2.23 -3.71 18.49
C THR A 51 1.96 -5.16 18.90
N PHE A 52 1.15 -5.37 19.93
CA PHE A 52 0.74 -6.72 20.38
C PHE A 52 -0.08 -7.44 19.29
N LEU A 53 -1.01 -6.75 18.62
CA LEU A 53 -1.76 -7.30 17.49
C LEU A 53 -0.83 -7.74 16.36
N LEU A 54 0.15 -6.92 16.01
CA LEU A 54 1.14 -7.26 14.97
C LEU A 54 1.98 -8.48 15.39
N ILE A 55 2.45 -8.54 16.62
CA ILE A 55 3.22 -9.69 17.13
C ILE A 55 2.36 -10.96 17.05
N LEU A 56 1.10 -10.90 17.49
CA LEU A 56 0.18 -12.03 17.45
C LEU A 56 -0.06 -12.50 16.00
N THR A 57 -0.26 -11.55 15.08
CA THR A 57 -0.44 -11.83 13.65
C THR A 57 0.80 -12.53 13.09
N VAL A 58 2.00 -12.01 13.32
CA VAL A 58 3.27 -12.62 12.84
C VAL A 58 3.46 -14.03 13.40
N LEU A 59 3.23 -14.24 14.69
CA LEU A 59 3.34 -15.57 15.32
C LEU A 59 2.33 -16.56 14.73
N THR A 60 1.13 -16.12 14.44
CA THR A 60 0.10 -16.98 13.85
C THR A 60 0.41 -17.30 12.39
N ILE A 61 0.90 -16.35 11.62
CA ILE A 61 1.38 -16.55 10.24
C ILE A 61 2.50 -17.60 10.23
N TRP A 62 3.48 -17.46 11.14
CA TRP A 62 4.53 -18.46 11.29
C TRP A 62 3.97 -19.86 11.58
N THR A 63 3.00 -19.95 12.49
CA THR A 63 2.36 -21.23 12.83
C THR A 63 1.60 -21.82 11.64
N PHE A 64 0.90 -20.99 10.86
CA PHE A 64 0.14 -21.43 9.68
C PHE A 64 1.06 -21.87 8.54
N LYS A 65 2.14 -21.13 8.27
CA LYS A 65 3.16 -21.55 7.30
C LYS A 65 3.82 -22.88 7.69
N HIS A 66 4.04 -23.11 8.98
CA HIS A 66 4.59 -24.38 9.49
C HIS A 66 3.59 -25.55 9.36
N ARG A 67 2.29 -25.33 9.64
CA ARG A 67 1.24 -26.36 9.58
C ARG A 67 0.50 -26.45 8.25
N ARG A 68 0.88 -25.67 7.24
CA ARG A 68 0.25 -25.60 5.90
C ARG A 68 -1.26 -25.38 5.92
N LEU A 69 -1.77 -24.60 6.86
CA LEU A 69 -3.19 -24.21 6.89
C LEU A 69 -3.41 -23.10 5.88
N ARG A 70 -4.22 -23.34 4.84
CA ARG A 70 -4.40 -22.45 3.68
C ARG A 70 -5.73 -21.68 3.68
N PHE A 71 -6.53 -21.77 4.74
CA PHE A 71 -7.89 -21.22 4.74
C PHE A 71 -7.98 -19.70 5.04
N LEU A 72 -7.02 -19.15 5.76
CA LEU A 72 -7.00 -17.72 6.08
C LEU A 72 -5.66 -17.12 5.64
N HIS A 73 -5.75 -16.03 4.90
CA HIS A 73 -4.60 -15.22 4.54
C HIS A 73 -4.20 -14.27 5.68
N GLU A 74 -2.97 -13.77 5.65
CA GLU A 74 -2.36 -12.91 6.66
C GLU A 74 -3.21 -11.69 6.99
N THR A 75 -3.68 -10.98 5.97
CA THR A 75 -4.53 -9.78 6.09
C THR A 75 -5.90 -10.07 6.71
N GLY A 76 -6.54 -11.18 6.33
CA GLY A 76 -7.80 -11.62 6.93
C GLY A 76 -7.67 -11.95 8.41
N LEU A 77 -6.54 -12.53 8.82
CA LEU A 77 -6.23 -12.80 10.21
C LEU A 77 -6.05 -11.51 11.02
N ALA A 78 -5.33 -10.53 10.46
CA ALA A 78 -5.14 -9.23 11.09
C ALA A 78 -6.48 -8.51 11.34
N VAL A 79 -7.40 -8.55 10.37
CA VAL A 79 -8.77 -8.02 10.53
C VAL A 79 -9.54 -8.72 11.64
N ILE A 80 -9.50 -10.07 11.70
CA ILE A 80 -10.22 -10.83 12.74
C ILE A 80 -9.70 -10.50 14.13
N TYR A 81 -8.39 -10.43 14.31
CA TYR A 81 -7.80 -10.00 15.58
C TYR A 81 -8.18 -8.58 15.95
N GLY A 82 -8.18 -7.68 14.96
CA GLY A 82 -8.66 -6.32 15.14
C GLY A 82 -10.11 -6.26 15.61
N LEU A 83 -11.01 -7.04 15.00
CA LEU A 83 -12.42 -7.13 15.40
C LEU A 83 -12.58 -7.65 16.85
N ILE A 84 -11.85 -8.70 17.22
CA ILE A 84 -11.93 -9.26 18.59
C ILE A 84 -11.47 -8.23 19.62
N ILE A 85 -10.33 -7.58 19.38
CA ILE A 85 -9.78 -6.57 20.29
C ILE A 85 -10.66 -5.32 20.32
N GLY A 86 -11.17 -4.85 19.18
CA GLY A 86 -12.11 -3.73 19.12
C GLY A 86 -13.38 -4.00 19.95
N ALA A 87 -13.94 -5.22 19.86
CA ALA A 87 -15.06 -5.62 20.69
C ALA A 87 -14.72 -5.66 22.19
N ILE A 88 -13.53 -6.13 22.57
CA ILE A 88 -13.06 -6.13 23.97
C ILE A 88 -12.91 -4.69 24.49
N ILE A 89 -12.35 -3.79 23.69
CA ILE A 89 -12.22 -2.38 24.08
C ILE A 89 -13.60 -1.76 24.29
N ARG A 90 -14.52 -1.94 23.35
CA ARG A 90 -15.86 -1.34 23.40
C ARG A 90 -16.72 -1.84 24.57
N TYR A 91 -16.71 -3.14 24.82
CA TYR A 91 -17.59 -3.77 25.82
C TYR A 91 -16.89 -4.10 27.14
N GLY A 92 -15.56 -4.16 27.18
CA GLY A 92 -14.79 -4.52 28.37
C GLY A 92 -14.39 -3.34 29.25
N PHE A 93 -14.26 -2.14 28.68
CA PHE A 93 -13.83 -0.96 29.41
C PHE A 93 -14.93 0.11 29.42
N THR A 94 -15.68 0.17 30.50
CA THR A 94 -16.66 1.25 30.75
C THR A 94 -16.02 2.33 31.62
N THR A 95 -15.43 3.33 31.01
CA THR A 95 -14.96 4.54 31.70
C THR A 95 -15.94 5.68 31.41
N SER A 96 -16.67 6.13 32.41
CA SER A 96 -17.50 7.34 32.29
C SER A 96 -16.62 8.58 32.42
N SER A 97 -16.35 9.26 31.31
CA SER A 97 -15.79 10.61 31.37
C SER A 97 -16.90 11.64 31.64
N THR A 98 -16.74 12.45 32.64
CA THR A 98 -17.63 13.61 32.90
C THR A 98 -17.29 14.70 31.87
N ILE A 99 -18.14 14.88 30.88
CA ILE A 99 -18.00 15.98 29.92
C ILE A 99 -18.57 17.26 30.56
N LEU A 100 -17.73 18.29 30.67
CA LEU A 100 -18.13 19.61 31.12
C LEU A 100 -18.54 20.46 29.91
N HIS A 101 -19.80 20.80 29.80
CA HIS A 101 -20.29 21.71 28.77
C HIS A 101 -20.15 23.16 29.24
N MET A 102 -19.35 23.95 28.53
CA MET A 102 -19.22 25.38 28.77
C MET A 102 -19.82 26.17 27.61
N PRO A 103 -20.75 27.11 27.86
CA PRO A 103 -21.20 28.02 26.82
C PRO A 103 -20.08 29.00 26.48
N VAL A 104 -19.70 29.07 25.21
CA VAL A 104 -18.66 29.98 24.72
C VAL A 104 -19.30 31.09 23.91
N VAL A 105 -18.98 32.34 24.25
CA VAL A 105 -19.48 33.54 23.56
C VAL A 105 -18.30 34.24 22.86
N PRO A 106 -18.45 34.71 21.61
CA PRO A 106 -17.40 35.47 20.94
C PRO A 106 -17.05 36.77 21.68
N ASP A 107 -15.77 37.11 21.78
CA ASP A 107 -15.22 38.21 22.57
C ASP A 107 -15.73 39.61 22.12
N ASN A 108 -16.14 39.74 20.85
CA ASN A 108 -16.54 41.02 20.24
C ASN A 108 -18.04 41.15 19.95
N SER A 109 -18.94 40.54 20.72
CA SER A 109 -20.40 40.57 20.51
C SER A 109 -20.88 40.37 19.05
N SER A 110 -19.98 40.06 18.12
CA SER A 110 -20.31 39.67 16.75
C SER A 110 -20.77 38.21 16.80
N LYS A 111 -22.00 37.97 16.41
CA LYS A 111 -22.53 36.63 16.26
C LYS A 111 -21.68 35.91 15.22
N TYR A 112 -21.12 34.74 15.57
CA TYR A 112 -20.51 33.83 14.61
C TYR A 112 -21.58 33.40 13.63
N ASN A 113 -21.47 33.81 12.37
CA ASN A 113 -22.51 33.69 11.35
C ASN A 113 -22.15 32.67 10.27
N GLN A 114 -21.16 31.82 10.53
CA GLN A 114 -20.78 30.74 9.61
C GLN A 114 -21.48 29.43 10.01
N SER A 115 -21.90 28.67 9.03
CA SER A 115 -22.54 27.36 9.22
C SER A 115 -21.54 26.26 9.62
N VAL A 116 -20.23 26.54 9.51
CA VAL A 116 -19.15 25.60 9.81
C VAL A 116 -18.44 26.04 11.09
N PRO A 117 -18.17 25.13 12.07
CA PRO A 117 -17.43 25.48 13.27
C PRO A 117 -16.00 25.95 12.92
N PRO A 118 -15.41 26.88 13.70
CA PRO A 118 -14.06 27.36 13.45
C PRO A 118 -13.01 26.25 13.70
N ASP A 119 -11.95 26.23 12.92
CA ASP A 119 -10.86 25.25 13.03
C ASP A 119 -10.13 25.33 14.36
N THR A 120 -10.04 26.54 14.94
CA THR A 120 -9.39 26.80 16.22
C THR A 120 -10.22 27.77 17.06
N LEU A 121 -10.36 27.44 18.36
CA LEU A 121 -10.94 28.31 19.39
C LEU A 121 -9.84 28.75 20.35
N TRP A 122 -9.78 30.04 20.63
CA TRP A 122 -8.86 30.59 21.60
C TRP A 122 -9.64 30.97 22.85
N LEU A 123 -9.47 30.19 23.93
CA LEU A 123 -10.14 30.40 25.19
C LEU A 123 -9.19 31.06 26.18
N ARG A 124 -9.67 32.12 26.86
CA ARG A 124 -8.92 32.83 27.89
C ARG A 124 -9.39 32.37 29.29
N PHE A 125 -8.47 31.88 30.09
CA PHE A 125 -8.71 31.49 31.48
C PHE A 125 -7.95 32.40 32.40
N PRO A 126 -8.61 32.92 33.48
CA PRO A 126 -7.93 33.71 34.52
C PRO A 126 -7.01 32.79 35.34
N GLU A 127 -5.76 33.15 35.47
CA GLU A 127 -4.79 32.51 36.36
C GLU A 127 -4.54 33.42 37.57
N ASP A 128 -4.85 32.93 38.78
CA ASP A 128 -4.52 33.63 40.02
C ASP A 128 -3.09 33.24 40.46
N LYS A 129 -2.17 34.18 40.39
CA LYS A 129 -0.76 33.98 40.82
C LYS A 129 -0.51 34.33 42.29
N GLY A 130 -1.56 34.29 43.15
CA GLY A 130 -1.35 34.45 44.58
C GLY A 130 -0.81 35.84 45.02
N GLY A 131 -1.28 36.92 44.42
CA GLY A 131 -0.84 38.28 44.71
C GLY A 131 -1.82 39.36 44.23
N GLY A 132 -3.07 38.97 43.94
CA GLY A 132 -4.10 39.90 43.48
C GLY A 132 -3.96 40.36 42.01
N VAL A 133 -3.00 39.83 41.27
CA VAL A 133 -2.84 40.11 39.82
C VAL A 133 -3.36 38.91 39.02
N ILE A 134 -4.56 39.08 38.47
CA ILE A 134 -5.16 38.10 37.56
C ILE A 134 -4.49 38.24 36.19
N LYS A 135 -3.75 37.23 35.76
CA LYS A 135 -3.18 37.17 34.41
C LYS A 135 -3.97 36.16 33.58
N ASN A 136 -4.50 36.60 32.45
CA ASN A 136 -5.22 35.71 31.56
C ASN A 136 -4.24 34.89 30.71
N LYS A 137 -4.32 33.55 30.81
CA LYS A 137 -3.65 32.62 29.88
C LYS A 137 -4.62 32.26 28.76
N THR A 138 -4.11 32.26 27.52
CA THR A 138 -4.89 31.89 26.32
C THR A 138 -4.48 30.50 25.87
N PHE A 139 -5.46 29.61 25.73
CA PHE A 139 -5.25 28.24 25.21
C PHE A 139 -5.95 28.09 23.88
N ALA A 140 -5.28 27.47 22.94
CA ALA A 140 -5.84 27.15 21.63
C ALA A 140 -6.42 25.73 21.64
N TYR A 141 -7.64 25.58 21.14
CA TYR A 141 -8.33 24.30 20.95
C TYR A 141 -8.60 24.12 19.47
N SER A 142 -8.18 22.99 18.92
CA SER A 142 -8.44 22.64 17.52
C SER A 142 -9.73 21.83 17.39
N PHE A 143 -10.44 22.06 16.28
CA PHE A 143 -11.63 21.30 15.92
C PHE A 143 -11.25 19.84 15.60
N ARG A 144 -11.94 18.87 16.23
CA ARG A 144 -11.78 17.43 16.00
C ARG A 144 -13.05 16.75 15.48
N GLY A 145 -14.02 17.53 15.04
CA GLY A 145 -15.32 17.04 14.57
C GLY A 145 -16.40 17.04 15.65
N GLU A 146 -17.61 16.65 15.27
CA GLU A 146 -18.79 16.62 16.13
C GLU A 146 -18.80 15.37 17.02
N ILE A 147 -19.19 15.54 18.28
CA ILE A 147 -19.27 14.44 19.26
C ILE A 147 -20.74 14.25 19.63
N TYR A 148 -21.32 13.09 19.28
CA TYR A 148 -22.74 12.81 19.48
C TYR A 148 -23.10 12.14 20.80
N LYS A 149 -22.16 11.49 21.49
CA LYS A 149 -22.38 10.77 22.76
C LYS A 149 -21.18 10.91 23.67
N GLN A 150 -21.42 10.67 24.97
CA GLN A 150 -20.37 10.46 25.98
C GLN A 150 -19.57 9.20 25.62
N ASP A 151 -18.55 9.36 24.78
CA ASP A 151 -17.66 8.27 24.42
C ASP A 151 -16.50 8.18 25.41
N ASN A 152 -16.02 6.96 25.63
CA ASN A 152 -14.87 6.73 26.49
C ASN A 152 -13.62 7.41 25.88
N GLU A 153 -12.78 8.03 26.69
CA GLU A 153 -11.52 8.65 26.23
C GLU A 153 -10.61 7.64 25.50
N ILE A 154 -10.72 6.35 25.85
CA ILE A 154 -9.98 5.27 25.21
C ILE A 154 -10.50 5.04 23.79
N ASP A 155 -11.81 5.06 23.56
CA ASP A 155 -12.41 4.87 22.24
C ASP A 155 -12.03 6.02 21.29
N LEU A 156 -12.07 7.27 21.79
CA LEU A 156 -11.67 8.47 21.03
C LEU A 156 -10.19 8.47 20.63
N LYS A 157 -9.32 7.88 21.46
CA LYS A 157 -7.89 7.81 21.21
C LYS A 157 -7.45 6.54 20.51
N ALA A 158 -8.28 5.50 20.50
CA ALA A 158 -8.03 4.33 19.65
C ALA A 158 -8.24 4.64 18.15
N THR A 159 -8.91 5.75 17.81
CA THR A 159 -9.01 6.24 16.44
C THR A 159 -7.72 6.92 16.02
N PHE A 160 -7.09 6.38 15.02
CA PHE A 160 -5.85 6.90 14.45
C PHE A 160 -6.14 8.14 13.59
N ASP A 161 -5.24 9.12 13.63
CA ASP A 161 -5.35 10.29 12.77
C ASP A 161 -5.18 9.90 11.30
N PRO A 162 -6.16 10.18 10.42
CA PRO A 162 -6.05 9.88 9.00
C PRO A 162 -4.81 10.50 8.34
N GLU A 163 -4.32 11.64 8.81
CA GLU A 163 -3.15 12.30 8.25
C GLU A 163 -1.87 11.48 8.47
N ILE A 164 -1.73 10.81 9.61
CA ILE A 164 -0.59 9.90 9.85
C ILE A 164 -0.62 8.73 8.87
N PHE A 165 -1.82 8.21 8.58
CA PHE A 165 -1.98 7.17 7.58
C PHE A 165 -1.48 7.64 6.20
N PHE A 166 -1.98 8.79 5.71
CA PHE A 166 -1.65 9.28 4.38
C PHE A 166 -0.19 9.70 4.24
N ASN A 167 0.39 10.33 5.28
CA ASN A 167 1.73 10.93 5.20
C ASN A 167 2.85 9.96 5.59
N ILE A 168 2.61 8.97 6.46
CA ILE A 168 3.67 8.11 7.00
C ILE A 168 3.52 6.66 6.53
N ILE A 169 2.31 6.09 6.64
CA ILE A 169 2.10 4.65 6.41
C ILE A 169 1.96 4.34 4.92
N LEU A 170 1.22 5.16 4.19
CA LEU A 170 0.90 4.95 2.78
C LEU A 170 2.09 5.08 1.83
N PRO A 171 3.00 6.07 1.96
CA PRO A 171 4.10 6.24 1.01
C PRO A 171 5.02 5.02 0.88
N PRO A 172 5.47 4.34 1.96
CA PRO A 172 6.25 3.11 1.84
C PRO A 172 5.53 1.97 1.11
N ILE A 173 4.21 1.81 1.33
CA ILE A 173 3.40 0.77 0.67
C ILE A 173 3.38 0.99 -0.83
N ILE A 174 3.01 2.19 -1.25
CA ILE A 174 2.90 2.54 -2.67
C ILE A 174 4.27 2.55 -3.36
N PHE A 175 5.30 3.03 -2.66
CA PHE A 175 6.67 2.95 -3.16
C PHE A 175 7.10 1.51 -3.38
N HIS A 176 6.87 0.63 -2.40
CA HIS A 176 7.20 -0.80 -2.52
C HIS A 176 6.46 -1.43 -3.70
N ALA A 177 5.17 -1.12 -3.89
CA ALA A 177 4.40 -1.61 -5.02
C ALA A 177 5.01 -1.20 -6.37
N GLY A 178 5.47 0.08 -6.53
CA GLY A 178 6.19 0.53 -7.71
C GLY A 178 7.58 -0.10 -7.88
N TYR A 179 8.29 -0.29 -6.77
CA TYR A 179 9.67 -0.79 -6.78
C TYR A 179 9.78 -2.31 -6.99
N SER A 180 8.81 -3.10 -6.49
CA SER A 180 8.76 -4.57 -6.60
C SER A 180 8.12 -5.08 -7.90
N LEU A 181 7.69 -4.19 -8.77
CA LEU A 181 6.98 -4.50 -10.01
C LEU A 181 7.80 -5.42 -10.95
N LYS A 182 7.20 -6.48 -11.49
CA LYS A 182 7.81 -7.31 -12.56
C LYS A 182 7.81 -6.55 -13.89
N ARG A 183 8.83 -5.70 -14.10
CA ARG A 183 8.92 -4.67 -15.15
C ARG A 183 8.67 -5.19 -16.56
N LYS A 184 9.29 -6.31 -16.96
CA LYS A 184 9.19 -6.90 -18.29
C LYS A 184 7.73 -7.20 -18.68
N TYR A 185 6.98 -7.81 -17.77
CA TYR A 185 5.60 -8.20 -18.00
C TYR A 185 4.62 -7.02 -17.84
N PHE A 186 4.93 -6.10 -16.95
CA PHE A 186 4.17 -4.86 -16.79
C PHE A 186 4.20 -4.01 -18.05
N PHE A 187 5.39 -3.68 -18.57
CA PHE A 187 5.52 -2.88 -19.79
C PHE A 187 4.97 -3.59 -21.02
N ARG A 188 5.07 -4.94 -21.08
CA ARG A 188 4.44 -5.73 -22.15
C ARG A 188 2.91 -5.60 -22.15
N ASN A 189 2.30 -5.51 -20.98
CA ASN A 189 0.86 -5.43 -20.79
C ASN A 189 0.37 -4.01 -20.48
N LEU A 190 1.23 -3.00 -20.55
CA LEU A 190 0.96 -1.63 -20.10
C LEU A 190 -0.32 -1.05 -20.67
N GLY A 191 -0.62 -1.25 -21.94
CA GLY A 191 -1.85 -0.74 -22.56
C GLY A 191 -3.12 -1.34 -21.95
N ALA A 192 -3.11 -2.65 -21.64
CA ALA A 192 -4.24 -3.29 -20.98
C ALA A 192 -4.38 -2.83 -19.52
N ILE A 193 -3.26 -2.74 -18.82
CA ILE A 193 -3.21 -2.26 -17.42
C ILE A 193 -3.75 -0.84 -17.32
N LEU A 194 -3.30 0.09 -18.17
CA LEU A 194 -3.82 1.46 -18.20
C LEU A 194 -5.30 1.54 -18.54
N MET A 195 -5.78 0.69 -19.46
CA MET A 195 -7.22 0.63 -19.78
C MET A 195 -8.05 0.22 -18.57
N TYR A 196 -7.66 -0.85 -17.85
CA TYR A 196 -8.38 -1.29 -16.66
C TYR A 196 -8.26 -0.29 -15.51
N ALA A 197 -7.06 0.26 -15.28
CA ALA A 197 -6.82 1.14 -14.15
C ALA A 197 -7.41 2.55 -14.33
N LEU A 198 -7.25 3.19 -15.49
CA LEU A 198 -7.75 4.56 -15.70
C LEU A 198 -9.22 4.54 -16.12
N ILE A 199 -9.51 3.91 -17.26
CA ILE A 199 -10.86 3.93 -17.85
C ILE A 199 -11.78 3.02 -17.07
N GLY A 200 -11.32 1.83 -16.70
CA GLY A 200 -12.11 0.86 -15.96
C GLY A 200 -12.51 1.33 -14.58
N THR A 201 -11.58 1.93 -13.82
CA THR A 201 -11.90 2.49 -12.50
C THR A 201 -12.88 3.66 -12.59
N SER A 202 -12.73 4.54 -13.60
CA SER A 202 -13.67 5.63 -13.83
C SER A 202 -15.06 5.12 -14.20
N ILE A 203 -15.16 4.12 -15.06
CA ILE A 203 -16.45 3.46 -15.41
C ILE A 203 -17.05 2.80 -14.17
N SER A 204 -16.24 2.06 -13.39
CA SER A 204 -16.69 1.41 -12.16
C SER A 204 -17.24 2.43 -11.16
N ALA A 205 -16.53 3.53 -10.92
CA ALA A 205 -16.97 4.59 -10.02
C ALA A 205 -18.30 5.22 -10.45
N PHE A 206 -18.43 5.51 -11.75
CA PHE A 206 -19.67 6.08 -12.29
C PHE A 206 -20.85 5.10 -12.22
N VAL A 207 -20.64 3.84 -12.57
CA VAL A 207 -21.69 2.79 -12.52
C VAL A 207 -22.13 2.56 -11.08
N ILE A 208 -21.21 2.44 -10.13
CA ILE A 208 -21.53 2.29 -8.70
C ILE A 208 -22.30 3.51 -8.21
N GLY A 209 -21.82 4.73 -8.50
CA GLY A 209 -22.47 5.97 -8.10
C GLY A 209 -23.89 6.11 -8.64
N ALA A 210 -24.09 5.82 -9.94
CA ALA A 210 -25.40 5.89 -10.56
C ALA A 210 -26.39 4.84 -10.02
N LEU A 211 -25.95 3.59 -9.83
CA LEU A 211 -26.77 2.52 -9.25
C LEU A 211 -27.11 2.80 -7.78
N MET A 212 -26.16 3.28 -6.99
CA MET A 212 -26.41 3.68 -5.61
C MET A 212 -27.37 4.84 -5.51
N TYR A 213 -27.26 5.83 -6.40
CA TYR A 213 -28.21 6.94 -6.45
C TYR A 213 -29.62 6.44 -6.76
N ALA A 214 -29.78 5.58 -7.77
CA ALA A 214 -31.08 4.98 -8.10
C ALA A 214 -31.65 4.20 -6.91
N PHE A 215 -30.81 3.46 -6.18
CA PHE A 215 -31.24 2.70 -5.00
C PHE A 215 -31.64 3.63 -3.84
N VAL A 216 -30.85 4.65 -3.55
CA VAL A 216 -31.11 5.63 -2.49
C VAL A 216 -32.44 6.36 -2.73
N GLN A 217 -32.79 6.68 -3.98
CA GLN A 217 -34.06 7.31 -4.32
C GLN A 217 -35.29 6.43 -4.04
N LEU A 218 -35.12 5.09 -3.97
CA LEU A 218 -36.21 4.16 -3.63
C LEU A 218 -36.52 4.15 -2.12
N ILE A 219 -35.61 4.65 -1.27
CA ILE A 219 -35.73 4.62 0.18
C ILE A 219 -35.91 6.05 0.72
N PRO A 220 -37.11 6.44 1.22
CA PRO A 220 -37.42 7.83 1.56
C PRO A 220 -36.49 8.48 2.59
N HIS A 221 -36.00 7.73 3.60
CA HIS A 221 -35.13 8.29 4.62
C HIS A 221 -33.69 8.51 4.11
N LEU A 222 -33.24 7.76 3.10
CA LEU A 222 -31.93 7.94 2.48
C LEU A 222 -31.94 9.04 1.43
N SER A 223 -33.05 9.20 0.69
CA SER A 223 -33.15 10.19 -0.38
C SER A 223 -33.00 11.64 0.13
N ALA A 224 -33.34 11.90 1.39
CA ALA A 224 -33.18 13.20 2.02
C ALA A 224 -31.71 13.50 2.43
N SER A 225 -30.91 12.48 2.68
CA SER A 225 -29.54 12.61 3.23
C SER A 225 -28.44 12.53 2.17
N PHE A 226 -28.72 11.95 1.00
CA PHE A 226 -27.73 11.69 -0.04
C PHE A 226 -27.99 12.49 -1.31
N THR A 227 -26.97 13.18 -1.80
CA THR A 227 -26.98 13.79 -3.13
C THR A 227 -26.40 12.84 -4.18
N PHE A 228 -26.61 13.13 -5.48
CA PHE A 228 -25.96 12.38 -6.57
C PHE A 228 -24.44 12.45 -6.45
N LEU A 229 -23.90 13.57 -6.00
CA LEU A 229 -22.47 13.78 -5.84
C LEU A 229 -21.90 12.89 -4.73
N ASP A 230 -22.63 12.71 -3.62
CA ASP A 230 -22.23 11.81 -2.53
C ASP A 230 -22.20 10.36 -3.00
N THR A 231 -23.18 9.91 -3.77
CA THR A 231 -23.17 8.55 -4.30
C THR A 231 -22.08 8.34 -5.36
N LEU A 232 -21.76 9.35 -6.15
CA LEU A 232 -20.64 9.30 -7.10
C LEU A 232 -19.29 9.27 -6.35
N TYR A 233 -19.15 10.03 -5.28
CA TYR A 233 -18.01 9.99 -4.40
C TYR A 233 -17.86 8.60 -3.75
N PHE A 234 -18.94 8.00 -3.27
CA PHE A 234 -18.95 6.62 -2.78
C PHE A 234 -18.48 5.64 -3.86
N GLY A 235 -18.92 5.82 -5.10
CA GLY A 235 -18.45 5.05 -6.25
C GLY A 235 -16.92 5.16 -6.43
N ALA A 236 -16.37 6.37 -6.31
CA ALA A 236 -14.93 6.59 -6.41
C ALA A 236 -14.16 5.95 -5.22
N LEU A 237 -14.72 6.03 -3.99
CA LEU A 237 -14.12 5.42 -2.81
C LEU A 237 -14.02 3.90 -2.90
N ILE A 238 -15.07 3.25 -3.44
CA ILE A 238 -15.16 1.79 -3.45
C ILE A 238 -14.65 1.18 -4.75
N SER A 239 -14.34 1.97 -5.77
CA SER A 239 -13.86 1.46 -7.06
C SER A 239 -12.46 0.85 -7.01
N PRO A 240 -11.48 1.35 -6.21
CA PRO A 240 -10.15 0.74 -6.17
C PRO A 240 -10.20 -0.68 -5.61
N THR A 241 -9.33 -1.53 -6.15
CA THR A 241 -9.22 -2.93 -5.77
C THR A 241 -7.83 -3.21 -5.23
N ASP A 242 -7.74 -3.93 -4.14
CA ASP A 242 -6.49 -4.29 -3.47
C ASP A 242 -6.31 -5.82 -3.47
N PRO A 243 -5.74 -6.39 -4.51
CA PRO A 243 -5.53 -7.82 -4.60
C PRO A 243 -4.24 -8.31 -3.93
N LEU A 244 -3.64 -7.55 -3.00
CA LEU A 244 -2.39 -7.94 -2.33
C LEU A 244 -2.44 -9.37 -1.78
N THR A 245 -3.55 -9.71 -1.13
CA THR A 245 -3.82 -11.08 -0.67
C THR A 245 -3.77 -12.10 -1.80
N ILE A 246 -4.38 -11.79 -2.94
CA ILE A 246 -4.43 -12.68 -4.11
C ILE A 246 -3.05 -12.77 -4.76
N ILE A 247 -2.33 -11.67 -4.83
CA ILE A 247 -0.98 -11.58 -5.40
C ILE A 247 0.03 -12.39 -4.59
N SER A 248 -0.06 -12.37 -3.26
CA SER A 248 0.76 -13.21 -2.40
C SER A 248 0.50 -14.70 -2.67
N ILE A 249 -0.78 -15.10 -2.82
CA ILE A 249 -1.16 -16.48 -3.17
C ILE A 249 -0.66 -16.84 -4.58
N PHE A 250 -0.71 -15.90 -5.54
CA PHE A 250 -0.19 -16.11 -6.90
C PHE A 250 1.32 -16.35 -6.91
N ASN A 251 2.07 -15.62 -6.08
CA ASN A 251 3.50 -15.84 -5.92
C ASN A 251 3.80 -17.20 -5.29
N ASP A 252 3.08 -17.58 -4.22
CA ASP A 252 3.25 -18.88 -3.55
C ASP A 252 2.93 -20.08 -4.45
N LEU A 253 1.98 -19.92 -5.38
CA LEU A 253 1.52 -20.98 -6.29
C LEU A 253 2.16 -20.91 -7.69
N HIS A 254 3.03 -19.93 -7.95
CA HIS A 254 3.62 -19.69 -9.28
C HIS A 254 2.55 -19.66 -10.39
N VAL A 255 1.59 -18.77 -10.27
CA VAL A 255 0.52 -18.54 -11.26
C VAL A 255 1.09 -17.82 -12.49
N ASP A 256 0.43 -17.99 -13.65
CA ASP A 256 0.78 -17.32 -14.90
C ASP A 256 1.19 -15.85 -14.72
N VAL A 257 2.37 -15.49 -15.20
CA VAL A 257 2.99 -14.18 -14.98
C VAL A 257 2.23 -13.05 -15.69
N ASN A 258 1.51 -13.34 -16.78
CA ASN A 258 0.72 -12.33 -17.48
C ASN A 258 -0.53 -11.96 -16.67
N LEU A 259 -1.19 -12.96 -16.09
CA LEU A 259 -2.33 -12.73 -15.20
C LEU A 259 -1.87 -11.97 -13.95
N TYR A 260 -0.75 -12.38 -13.36
CA TYR A 260 -0.13 -11.68 -12.24
C TYR A 260 0.12 -10.20 -12.59
N ALA A 261 0.76 -9.92 -13.72
CA ALA A 261 1.07 -8.55 -14.13
C ALA A 261 -0.17 -7.69 -14.40
N LEU A 262 -1.25 -8.30 -14.92
CA LEU A 262 -2.52 -7.60 -15.14
C LEU A 262 -3.20 -7.25 -13.81
N VAL A 263 -3.33 -8.21 -12.89
CA VAL A 263 -3.96 -8.02 -11.57
C VAL A 263 -3.18 -7.01 -10.75
N PHE A 264 -1.87 -7.17 -10.65
CA PHE A 264 -1.00 -6.29 -9.88
C PHE A 264 -0.93 -4.88 -10.47
N GLY A 265 -0.73 -4.78 -11.79
CA GLY A 265 -0.63 -3.49 -12.46
C GLY A 265 -1.93 -2.69 -12.42
N GLU A 266 -3.08 -3.36 -12.57
CA GLU A 266 -4.39 -2.72 -12.40
C GLU A 266 -4.53 -2.14 -10.99
N SER A 267 -4.26 -2.94 -9.96
CA SER A 267 -4.43 -2.56 -8.57
C SER A 267 -3.56 -1.35 -8.16
N VAL A 268 -2.28 -1.41 -8.46
CA VAL A 268 -1.35 -0.35 -8.06
C VAL A 268 -1.72 1.00 -8.69
N LEU A 269 -2.23 0.98 -9.93
CA LEU A 269 -2.62 2.21 -10.62
C LEU A 269 -4.03 2.68 -10.25
N ASN A 270 -4.98 1.78 -9.98
CA ASN A 270 -6.36 2.17 -9.68
C ASN A 270 -6.48 2.87 -8.33
N ASP A 271 -5.63 2.56 -7.35
CA ASP A 271 -5.55 3.27 -6.07
C ASP A 271 -5.19 4.75 -6.29
N ALA A 272 -4.18 4.99 -7.11
CA ALA A 272 -3.76 6.35 -7.48
C ALA A 272 -4.89 7.09 -8.24
N VAL A 273 -5.57 6.41 -9.17
CA VAL A 273 -6.70 6.97 -9.92
C VAL A 273 -7.86 7.32 -9.00
N ALA A 274 -8.20 6.46 -8.04
CA ALA A 274 -9.30 6.69 -7.10
C ALA A 274 -9.08 7.91 -6.21
N ILE A 275 -7.84 8.16 -5.75
CA ILE A 275 -7.50 9.35 -4.97
C ILE A 275 -7.74 10.61 -5.79
N VAL A 276 -7.20 10.67 -7.02
CA VAL A 276 -7.36 11.85 -7.87
C VAL A 276 -8.82 12.04 -8.28
N LEU A 277 -9.54 10.95 -8.57
CA LEU A 277 -10.96 11.00 -8.95
C LEU A 277 -11.83 11.47 -7.79
N SER A 278 -11.62 10.94 -6.58
CA SER A 278 -12.37 11.37 -5.40
C SER A 278 -12.12 12.84 -5.06
N GLY A 279 -10.88 13.32 -5.18
CA GLY A 279 -10.54 14.73 -5.06
C GLY A 279 -11.20 15.61 -6.11
N ALA A 280 -11.21 15.19 -7.37
CA ALA A 280 -11.89 15.92 -8.45
C ALA A 280 -13.40 16.04 -8.23
N ILE A 281 -14.04 14.98 -7.71
CA ILE A 281 -15.48 14.98 -7.37
C ILE A 281 -15.77 15.95 -6.20
N GLN A 282 -14.89 15.98 -5.18
CA GLN A 282 -15.04 16.93 -4.06
C GLN A 282 -14.87 18.38 -4.53
N ASN A 283 -13.83 18.68 -5.28
CA ASN A 283 -13.59 20.02 -5.83
C ASN A 283 -14.75 20.48 -6.75
N TYR A 284 -15.34 19.56 -7.50
CA TYR A 284 -16.56 19.85 -8.28
C TYR A 284 -17.70 20.25 -7.34
N GLY A 285 -17.92 19.51 -6.24
CA GLY A 285 -18.97 19.82 -5.26
C GLY A 285 -18.81 21.18 -4.61
N GLU A 286 -17.60 21.53 -4.20
CA GLU A 286 -17.30 22.81 -3.54
C GLU A 286 -17.54 24.01 -4.47
N ARG A 287 -17.14 23.91 -5.74
CA ARG A 287 -17.30 24.98 -6.74
C ARG A 287 -18.76 25.22 -7.15
N TYR A 288 -19.62 24.19 -7.10
CA TYR A 288 -20.99 24.22 -7.64
C TYR A 288 -22.12 24.26 -6.62
N GLN A 289 -21.83 24.15 -5.33
CA GLN A 289 -22.83 24.31 -4.27
C GLN A 289 -23.49 25.71 -4.26
N SER A 290 -22.93 26.68 -4.96
CA SER A 290 -23.37 28.08 -5.01
C SER A 290 -24.35 28.42 -6.15
N GLY A 291 -24.67 27.52 -7.08
CA GLY A 291 -25.42 27.87 -8.27
C GLY A 291 -26.44 26.79 -8.66
N SER A 292 -27.61 27.25 -9.11
CA SER A 292 -28.76 26.53 -9.67
C SER A 292 -28.53 25.04 -10.03
N GLY A 293 -29.27 24.15 -9.38
CA GLY A 293 -29.21 22.68 -9.44
C GLY A 293 -29.36 22.00 -10.82
N GLY A 294 -28.57 22.38 -11.81
CA GLY A 294 -28.46 21.74 -13.11
C GLY A 294 -27.05 21.26 -13.40
N PHE A 295 -26.90 20.17 -14.15
CA PHE A 295 -25.64 19.68 -14.65
C PHE A 295 -24.97 20.73 -15.56
N GLU A 296 -23.83 21.29 -15.14
CA GLU A 296 -23.06 22.23 -15.95
C GLU A 296 -21.94 21.50 -16.72
N THR A 297 -22.09 21.46 -18.04
CA THR A 297 -21.13 20.79 -18.93
C THR A 297 -19.73 21.38 -18.85
N VAL A 298 -19.62 22.70 -18.68
CA VAL A 298 -18.31 23.39 -18.57
C VAL A 298 -17.55 22.95 -17.34
N ALA A 299 -18.24 22.84 -16.22
CA ALA A 299 -17.67 22.37 -14.96
C ALA A 299 -17.20 20.92 -15.00
N PHE A 300 -17.97 20.09 -15.68
CA PHE A 300 -17.56 18.69 -15.88
C PHE A 300 -16.25 18.60 -16.67
N PHE A 301 -16.12 19.35 -17.78
CA PHE A 301 -14.88 19.37 -18.55
C PHE A 301 -13.70 20.00 -17.78
N GLN A 302 -13.97 20.98 -16.91
CA GLN A 302 -12.92 21.52 -16.02
C GLN A 302 -12.48 20.47 -14.99
N ALA A 303 -13.40 19.80 -14.30
CA ALA A 303 -13.06 18.73 -13.35
C ALA A 303 -12.31 17.57 -14.03
N PHE A 304 -12.70 17.22 -15.26
CA PHE A 304 -11.98 16.23 -16.05
C PHE A 304 -10.57 16.73 -16.45
N GLY A 305 -10.43 17.99 -16.81
CA GLY A 305 -9.14 18.63 -17.08
C GLY A 305 -8.25 18.66 -15.85
N ASP A 306 -8.78 19.02 -14.69
CA ASP A 306 -8.08 18.98 -13.41
C ASP A 306 -7.62 17.56 -13.07
N PHE A 307 -8.47 16.55 -13.25
CA PHE A 307 -8.12 15.14 -13.06
C PHE A 307 -6.92 14.71 -13.92
N VAL A 308 -6.99 14.97 -15.23
CA VAL A 308 -5.90 14.61 -16.16
C VAL A 308 -4.63 15.43 -15.86
N GLY A 309 -4.79 16.70 -15.53
CA GLY A 309 -3.68 17.61 -15.21
C GLY A 309 -2.94 17.19 -13.94
N ILE A 310 -3.65 16.96 -12.84
CA ILE A 310 -3.09 16.52 -11.56
C ILE A 310 -2.37 15.17 -11.72
N PHE A 311 -3.02 14.21 -12.38
CA PHE A 311 -2.43 12.89 -12.59
C PHE A 311 -1.14 12.97 -13.43
N SER A 312 -1.16 13.69 -14.56
CA SER A 312 -0.02 13.81 -15.46
C SER A 312 1.15 14.57 -14.83
N LEU A 313 0.85 15.64 -14.08
CA LEU A 313 1.89 16.44 -13.43
C LEU A 313 2.52 15.70 -12.25
N SER A 314 1.73 14.98 -11.46
CA SER A 314 2.23 14.10 -10.39
C SER A 314 3.13 12.98 -10.94
N LEU A 315 2.73 12.35 -12.06
CA LEU A 315 3.55 11.36 -12.78
C LEU A 315 4.88 11.99 -13.22
N PHE A 316 4.84 13.18 -13.78
CA PHE A 316 6.05 13.89 -14.24
C PHE A 316 7.02 14.19 -13.09
N ILE A 317 6.51 14.66 -11.93
CA ILE A 317 7.33 14.88 -10.73
C ILE A 317 7.97 13.57 -10.27
N GLY A 318 7.20 12.49 -10.18
CA GLY A 318 7.69 11.18 -9.77
C GLY A 318 8.80 10.65 -10.69
N ALA A 319 8.57 10.69 -11.99
CA ALA A 319 9.55 10.27 -12.99
C ALA A 319 10.83 11.13 -12.92
N THR A 320 10.69 12.45 -12.82
CA THR A 320 11.81 13.39 -12.74
C THR A 320 12.66 13.14 -11.49
N MET A 321 12.04 12.98 -10.32
CA MET A 321 12.75 12.71 -9.07
C MET A 321 13.44 11.34 -9.09
N GLY A 322 12.80 10.32 -9.69
CA GLY A 322 13.42 9.02 -9.93
C GLY A 322 14.66 9.11 -10.83
N CYS A 323 14.60 9.91 -11.90
CA CYS A 323 15.74 10.18 -12.78
C CYS A 323 16.84 10.98 -12.07
N ILE A 324 16.48 11.99 -11.25
CA ILE A 324 17.46 12.74 -10.44
C ILE A 324 18.19 11.81 -9.48
N THR A 325 17.47 10.91 -8.81
CA THR A 325 18.08 9.91 -7.92
C THR A 325 19.05 8.99 -8.69
N ALA A 326 18.69 8.57 -9.91
CA ALA A 326 19.56 7.78 -10.75
C ALA A 326 20.83 8.55 -11.17
N LEU A 327 20.72 9.83 -11.51
CA LEU A 327 21.86 10.68 -11.82
C LEU A 327 22.76 10.91 -10.60
N LEU A 328 22.17 11.18 -9.42
CA LEU A 328 22.94 11.34 -8.18
C LEU A 328 23.74 10.07 -7.88
N THR A 329 23.12 8.90 -7.95
CA THR A 329 23.81 7.63 -7.70
C THR A 329 24.85 7.29 -8.77
N LYS A 330 24.67 7.75 -10.02
CA LYS A 330 25.62 7.55 -11.12
C LYS A 330 26.87 8.42 -10.98
N PHE A 331 26.71 9.72 -10.68
CA PHE A 331 27.82 10.68 -10.71
C PHE A 331 28.52 10.84 -9.36
N THR A 332 27.88 10.44 -8.25
CA THR A 332 28.49 10.51 -6.92
C THR A 332 29.16 9.16 -6.55
N ARG A 333 30.22 9.21 -5.75
CA ARG A 333 30.87 8.03 -5.18
C ARG A 333 30.19 7.52 -3.91
N VAL A 334 28.89 7.77 -3.75
CA VAL A 334 28.11 7.32 -2.59
C VAL A 334 28.05 5.78 -2.51
N ARG A 335 28.23 5.10 -3.65
CA ARG A 335 28.31 3.64 -3.75
C ARG A 335 29.38 3.01 -2.85
N ASP A 336 30.45 3.75 -2.50
CA ASP A 336 31.51 3.29 -1.60
C ASP A 336 31.04 3.21 -0.14
N PHE A 337 29.91 3.86 0.18
CA PHE A 337 29.31 3.91 1.52
C PHE A 337 27.86 3.39 1.50
N PRO A 338 27.61 2.07 1.58
CA PRO A 338 26.30 1.47 1.38
C PRO A 338 25.19 1.98 2.34
N LEU A 339 25.56 2.41 3.55
CA LEU A 339 24.60 3.00 4.49
C LEU A 339 24.10 4.36 4.01
N LEU A 340 25.00 5.23 3.58
CA LEU A 340 24.67 6.58 3.09
C LEU A 340 23.90 6.49 1.76
N GLU A 341 24.30 5.55 0.90
CA GLU A 341 23.60 5.26 -0.37
C GLU A 341 22.15 4.84 -0.12
N SER A 342 21.92 3.90 0.81
CA SER A 342 20.58 3.45 1.18
C SER A 342 19.75 4.56 1.82
N ALA A 343 20.36 5.38 2.70
CA ALA A 343 19.68 6.52 3.31
C ALA A 343 19.28 7.58 2.28
N LEU A 344 20.19 7.92 1.35
CA LEU A 344 19.89 8.85 0.25
C LEU A 344 18.74 8.34 -0.61
N PHE A 345 18.74 7.04 -0.94
CA PHE A 345 17.68 6.42 -1.72
C PHE A 345 16.31 6.56 -1.05
N VAL A 346 16.21 6.24 0.25
CA VAL A 346 14.97 6.34 1.03
C VAL A 346 14.51 7.80 1.13
N LEU A 347 15.41 8.73 1.44
CA LEU A 347 15.09 10.15 1.58
C LEU A 347 14.61 10.76 0.25
N MET A 348 15.25 10.44 -0.86
CA MET A 348 14.82 10.90 -2.19
C MET A 348 13.45 10.33 -2.58
N SER A 349 13.16 9.09 -2.22
CA SER A 349 11.85 8.48 -2.46
C SER A 349 10.75 9.15 -1.64
N TYR A 350 11.00 9.40 -0.36
CA TYR A 350 10.02 10.06 0.50
C TYR A 350 9.86 11.56 0.17
N SER A 351 10.96 12.25 -0.19
CA SER A 351 10.88 13.66 -0.61
C SER A 351 10.05 13.85 -1.87
N THR A 352 9.99 12.85 -2.77
CA THR A 352 9.13 12.89 -3.96
C THR A 352 7.66 13.01 -3.57
N PHE A 353 7.23 12.24 -2.57
CA PHE A 353 5.87 12.31 -2.04
C PHE A 353 5.58 13.70 -1.48
N LEU A 354 6.47 14.22 -0.62
CA LEU A 354 6.30 15.53 0.02
C LEU A 354 6.31 16.69 -0.96
N ILE A 355 7.15 16.64 -2.01
CA ILE A 355 7.19 17.69 -3.05
C ILE A 355 5.84 17.74 -3.80
N ALA A 356 5.27 16.59 -4.14
CA ALA A 356 3.99 16.55 -4.83
C ALA A 356 2.84 17.06 -3.94
N GLU A 357 2.76 16.62 -2.67
CA GLU A 357 1.75 17.12 -1.73
C GLU A 357 1.89 18.61 -1.45
N ALA A 358 3.13 19.12 -1.29
CA ALA A 358 3.39 20.55 -1.10
C ALA A 358 3.07 21.41 -2.34
N SER A 359 2.91 20.79 -3.50
CA SER A 359 2.54 21.44 -4.76
C SER A 359 1.04 21.30 -5.07
N ASP A 360 0.21 20.93 -4.11
CA ASP A 360 -1.23 20.63 -4.26
C ASP A 360 -1.51 19.56 -5.35
N LEU A 361 -0.57 18.62 -5.49
CA LEU A 361 -0.66 17.47 -6.39
C LEU A 361 -0.79 16.17 -5.58
N THR A 362 -0.93 15.06 -6.26
CA THR A 362 -1.10 13.76 -5.58
C THR A 362 0.24 13.07 -5.34
N GLY A 363 0.73 13.10 -4.09
CA GLY A 363 1.99 12.46 -3.68
C GLY A 363 2.02 10.96 -3.93
N VAL A 364 0.88 10.29 -3.81
CA VAL A 364 0.75 8.84 -4.07
C VAL A 364 1.09 8.49 -5.51
N VAL A 365 0.59 9.25 -6.49
CA VAL A 365 0.95 9.07 -7.91
C VAL A 365 2.44 9.31 -8.12
N ALA A 366 2.96 10.39 -7.54
CA ALA A 366 4.37 10.76 -7.70
C ALA A 366 5.31 9.69 -7.12
N VAL A 367 5.05 9.19 -5.91
CA VAL A 367 5.90 8.17 -5.28
C VAL A 367 5.84 6.82 -6.00
N LEU A 368 4.68 6.47 -6.55
CA LEU A 368 4.52 5.26 -7.36
C LEU A 368 5.44 5.28 -8.59
N PHE A 369 5.35 6.35 -9.39
CA PHE A 369 6.18 6.47 -10.60
C PHE A 369 7.66 6.71 -10.27
N CYS A 370 7.97 7.34 -9.15
CA CYS A 370 9.33 7.40 -8.61
C CYS A 370 9.87 5.99 -8.34
N GLY A 371 9.09 5.13 -7.66
CA GLY A 371 9.44 3.74 -7.38
C GLY A 371 9.70 2.94 -8.66
N ILE A 372 8.84 3.06 -9.67
CA ILE A 372 9.01 2.42 -10.98
C ILE A 372 10.31 2.89 -11.67
N CYS A 373 10.55 4.21 -11.69
CA CYS A 373 11.76 4.78 -12.30
C CYS A 373 13.03 4.38 -11.54
N GLN A 374 13.00 4.40 -10.21
CA GLN A 374 14.13 3.98 -9.39
C GLN A 374 14.41 2.48 -9.53
N ALA A 375 13.38 1.65 -9.61
CA ALA A 375 13.53 0.24 -9.91
C ALA A 375 14.17 0.01 -11.28
N HIS A 376 13.85 0.83 -12.28
CA HIS A 376 14.34 0.66 -13.66
C HIS A 376 15.76 1.21 -13.87
N TYR A 377 16.09 2.36 -13.27
CA TYR A 377 17.37 3.04 -13.48
C TYR A 377 18.28 2.99 -12.25
N THR A 378 17.82 3.48 -11.10
CA THR A 378 18.65 3.64 -9.91
C THR A 378 19.14 2.29 -9.37
N TYR A 379 18.31 1.25 -9.43
CA TYR A 379 18.66 -0.10 -8.99
C TYR A 379 19.96 -0.62 -9.62
N ASN A 380 20.22 -0.30 -10.88
CA ASN A 380 21.42 -0.72 -11.58
C ASN A 380 22.69 0.01 -11.13
N ASN A 381 22.54 1.21 -10.57
CA ASN A 381 23.66 2.03 -10.08
C ASN A 381 24.05 1.69 -8.64
N LEU A 382 23.11 1.16 -7.84
CA LEU A 382 23.33 0.84 -6.43
C LEU A 382 24.36 -0.28 -6.23
N SER A 383 25.07 -0.22 -5.10
CA SER A 383 25.93 -1.32 -4.63
C SER A 383 25.10 -2.57 -4.29
N PRO A 384 25.68 -3.80 -4.39
CA PRO A 384 24.97 -5.04 -4.07
C PRO A 384 24.36 -5.03 -2.66
N ASP A 385 25.09 -4.50 -1.68
CA ASP A 385 24.63 -4.40 -0.30
C ASP A 385 23.44 -3.45 -0.15
N SER A 386 23.49 -2.29 -0.81
CA SER A 386 22.39 -1.32 -0.78
C SER A 386 21.14 -1.83 -1.51
N ARG A 387 21.30 -2.57 -2.61
CA ARG A 387 20.18 -3.22 -3.32
C ARG A 387 19.42 -4.16 -2.40
N GLN A 388 20.15 -5.01 -1.69
CA GLN A 388 19.55 -5.97 -0.76
C GLN A 388 18.90 -5.26 0.44
N ARG A 389 19.60 -4.28 1.04
CA ARG A 389 19.07 -3.52 2.18
C ARG A 389 17.81 -2.75 1.85
N THR A 390 17.80 -2.02 0.74
CA THR A 390 16.62 -1.22 0.33
C THR A 390 15.44 -2.10 -0.01
N LYS A 391 15.65 -3.24 -0.71
CA LYS A 391 14.59 -4.20 -1.00
C LYS A 391 13.99 -4.76 0.29
N GLN A 392 14.82 -5.28 1.19
CA GLN A 392 14.36 -5.85 2.47
C GLN A 392 13.70 -4.82 3.38
N LEU A 393 14.19 -3.58 3.39
CA LEU A 393 13.60 -2.50 4.18
C LEU A 393 12.17 -2.19 3.72
N PHE A 394 11.98 -1.97 2.43
CA PHE A 394 10.65 -1.64 1.90
C PHE A 394 9.69 -2.83 1.95
N GLU A 395 10.16 -4.05 1.75
CA GLU A 395 9.37 -5.27 1.92
C GLU A 395 8.89 -5.41 3.38
N LEU A 396 9.78 -5.20 4.36
CA LEU A 396 9.43 -5.22 5.78
C LEU A 396 8.46 -4.11 6.17
N LEU A 397 8.72 -2.87 5.72
CA LEU A 397 7.84 -1.73 5.98
C LEU A 397 6.45 -1.95 5.39
N ASN A 398 6.38 -2.45 4.15
CA ASN A 398 5.12 -2.79 3.50
C ASN A 398 4.34 -3.84 4.30
N PHE A 399 4.98 -4.95 4.65
CA PHE A 399 4.37 -6.02 5.43
C PHE A 399 3.80 -5.54 6.77
N LEU A 400 4.58 -4.74 7.52
CA LEU A 400 4.13 -4.20 8.81
C LEU A 400 2.99 -3.19 8.63
N ALA A 401 3.09 -2.30 7.64
CA ALA A 401 2.09 -1.29 7.36
C ALA A 401 0.75 -1.90 6.94
N GLU A 402 0.75 -2.88 6.05
CA GLU A 402 -0.45 -3.59 5.62
C GLU A 402 -1.16 -4.28 6.80
N ASN A 403 -0.42 -5.08 7.58
CA ASN A 403 -1.01 -5.77 8.72
C ASN A 403 -1.51 -4.79 9.80
N PHE A 404 -0.83 -3.66 9.98
CA PHE A 404 -1.30 -2.58 10.88
C PHE A 404 -2.63 -2.01 10.41
N ILE A 405 -2.77 -1.67 9.14
CA ILE A 405 -3.99 -1.06 8.58
C ILE A 405 -5.16 -2.03 8.69
N PHE A 406 -4.98 -3.30 8.31
CA PHE A 406 -6.05 -4.28 8.40
C PHE A 406 -6.45 -4.57 9.85
N SER A 407 -5.51 -4.58 10.80
CA SER A 407 -5.82 -4.64 12.23
C SER A 407 -6.61 -3.40 12.68
N TYR A 408 -6.21 -2.21 12.20
CA TYR A 408 -6.89 -0.96 12.50
C TYR A 408 -8.32 -0.92 11.96
N ILE A 409 -8.56 -1.38 10.73
CA ILE A 409 -9.91 -1.50 10.15
C ILE A 409 -10.80 -2.37 11.05
N GLY A 410 -10.25 -3.50 11.55
CA GLY A 410 -10.97 -4.36 12.49
C GLY A 410 -11.30 -3.66 13.81
N VAL A 411 -10.34 -2.99 14.43
CA VAL A 411 -10.54 -2.26 15.70
C VAL A 411 -11.51 -1.11 15.53
N SER A 412 -11.36 -0.30 14.48
CA SER A 412 -12.16 0.89 14.22
C SER A 412 -13.65 0.60 14.06
N MET A 413 -13.99 -0.61 13.60
CA MET A 413 -15.38 -1.02 13.46
C MET A 413 -16.18 -0.99 14.75
N PHE A 414 -15.52 -1.14 15.91
CA PHE A 414 -16.15 -1.08 17.23
C PHE A 414 -15.82 0.19 18.00
N THR A 415 -14.64 0.78 17.78
CA THR A 415 -14.16 1.92 18.56
C THR A 415 -14.50 3.26 17.93
N PHE A 416 -14.76 3.32 16.62
CA PHE A 416 -15.12 4.57 15.97
C PHE A 416 -16.57 4.97 16.29
N PRO A 417 -16.81 6.12 16.95
CA PRO A 417 -18.13 6.46 17.49
C PRO A 417 -19.18 6.84 16.44
N LYS A 418 -18.74 7.16 15.23
CA LYS A 418 -19.56 7.72 14.15
C LYS A 418 -20.02 6.69 13.12
N HIS A 419 -20.12 5.41 13.47
CA HIS A 419 -20.69 4.41 12.59
C HIS A 419 -22.21 4.54 12.49
N HIS A 420 -22.70 4.75 11.28
CA HIS A 420 -24.12 4.72 10.96
C HIS A 420 -24.46 3.45 10.18
N PHE A 421 -25.17 2.51 10.83
CA PHE A 421 -25.53 1.23 10.24
C PHE A 421 -26.88 1.34 9.53
N ASP A 422 -26.85 1.34 8.22
CA ASP A 422 -28.06 1.23 7.38
C ASP A 422 -27.99 -0.05 6.55
N PRO A 423 -28.76 -1.10 6.92
CA PRO A 423 -28.69 -2.39 6.24
C PRO A 423 -29.01 -2.32 4.74
N GLY A 424 -29.95 -1.43 4.35
CA GLY A 424 -30.29 -1.23 2.96
C GLY A 424 -29.15 -0.67 2.14
N PHE A 425 -28.48 0.37 2.66
CA PHE A 425 -27.33 1.00 2.03
C PHE A 425 -26.13 0.03 1.93
N ILE A 426 -25.90 -0.77 2.97
CA ILE A 426 -24.81 -1.77 3.03
C ILE A 426 -25.03 -2.84 1.96
N PHE A 427 -26.23 -3.42 1.88
CA PHE A 427 -26.54 -4.47 0.90
C PHE A 427 -26.46 -3.94 -0.53
N ALA A 428 -27.03 -2.74 -0.78
CA ALA A 428 -26.94 -2.09 -2.09
C ALA A 428 -25.49 -1.79 -2.46
N GLY A 429 -24.69 -1.26 -1.52
CA GLY A 429 -23.27 -0.97 -1.73
C GLY A 429 -22.46 -2.20 -2.14
N PHE A 430 -22.70 -3.33 -1.49
CA PHE A 430 -22.04 -4.60 -1.85
C PHE A 430 -22.44 -5.07 -3.27
N LEU A 431 -23.72 -5.05 -3.58
CA LEU A 431 -24.22 -5.44 -4.91
C LEU A 431 -23.70 -4.52 -6.01
N CYS A 432 -23.75 -3.19 -5.77
CA CYS A 432 -23.26 -2.20 -6.72
C CYS A 432 -21.74 -2.30 -6.93
N ALA A 433 -20.98 -2.64 -5.90
CA ALA A 433 -19.53 -2.88 -6.01
C ALA A 433 -19.22 -4.07 -6.93
N LEU A 434 -20.00 -5.16 -6.83
CA LEU A 434 -19.87 -6.32 -7.73
C LEU A 434 -20.26 -5.96 -9.18
N LEU A 435 -21.37 -5.25 -9.38
CA LEU A 435 -21.81 -4.82 -10.70
C LEU A 435 -20.84 -3.83 -11.35
N GLY A 436 -20.30 -2.88 -10.59
CA GLY A 436 -19.28 -1.96 -11.05
C GLY A 436 -17.99 -2.68 -11.48
N ARG A 437 -17.60 -3.73 -10.74
CA ARG A 437 -16.46 -4.57 -11.13
C ARG A 437 -16.73 -5.34 -12.42
N ALA A 438 -17.94 -5.88 -12.59
CA ALA A 438 -18.33 -6.54 -13.81
C ALA A 438 -18.34 -5.57 -15.01
N ALA A 439 -18.86 -4.36 -14.83
CA ALA A 439 -18.86 -3.31 -15.85
C ALA A 439 -17.46 -2.81 -16.23
N ASN A 440 -16.48 -2.92 -15.33
CA ASN A 440 -15.09 -2.66 -15.64
C ASN A 440 -14.50 -3.81 -16.47
N VAL A 441 -14.49 -5.05 -15.92
CA VAL A 441 -13.70 -6.15 -16.45
C VAL A 441 -14.19 -6.66 -17.81
N TYR A 442 -15.48 -6.99 -17.93
CA TYR A 442 -15.98 -7.70 -19.13
C TYR A 442 -16.02 -6.82 -20.40
N PRO A 443 -16.59 -5.59 -20.37
CA PRO A 443 -16.61 -4.76 -21.58
C PRO A 443 -15.23 -4.34 -22.05
N LEU A 444 -14.34 -3.98 -21.11
CA LEU A 444 -12.98 -3.58 -21.47
C LEU A 444 -12.15 -4.76 -21.99
N SER A 445 -12.33 -5.96 -21.42
CA SER A 445 -11.71 -7.18 -21.96
C SER A 445 -12.16 -7.47 -23.38
N PHE A 446 -13.44 -7.25 -23.68
CA PHE A 446 -13.97 -7.42 -25.03
C PHE A 446 -13.32 -6.42 -26.00
N ILE A 447 -13.26 -5.14 -25.65
CA ILE A 447 -12.62 -4.10 -26.48
C ILE A 447 -11.12 -4.41 -26.68
N LEU A 448 -10.41 -4.77 -25.60
CA LEU A 448 -8.99 -5.13 -25.68
C LEU A 448 -8.75 -6.34 -26.58
N ASN A 449 -9.62 -7.35 -26.54
CA ASN A 449 -9.51 -8.56 -27.34
C ASN A 449 -9.76 -8.34 -28.84
N LEU A 450 -10.35 -7.20 -29.24
CA LEU A 450 -10.46 -6.82 -30.66
C LEU A 450 -9.11 -6.46 -31.27
N ALA A 451 -8.24 -5.81 -30.49
CA ALA A 451 -6.96 -5.29 -30.97
C ALA A 451 -5.73 -6.13 -30.51
N ARG A 452 -5.87 -6.94 -29.46
CA ARG A 452 -4.76 -7.64 -28.80
C ARG A 452 -4.56 -9.08 -29.30
N LYS A 453 -3.30 -9.44 -29.48
CA LYS A 453 -2.82 -10.84 -29.66
C LYS A 453 -1.65 -11.08 -28.70
N PRO A 454 -1.67 -12.11 -27.80
CA PRO A 454 -2.76 -13.08 -27.55
C PRO A 454 -3.96 -12.47 -26.84
N LYS A 455 -5.16 -13.04 -27.05
CA LYS A 455 -6.39 -12.61 -26.41
C LYS A 455 -6.42 -12.96 -24.91
N ILE A 456 -7.06 -12.13 -24.10
CA ILE A 456 -7.33 -12.43 -22.70
C ILE A 456 -8.44 -13.48 -22.65
N SER A 457 -8.16 -14.68 -22.13
CA SER A 457 -9.13 -15.77 -22.03
C SER A 457 -10.27 -15.43 -21.07
N LEU A 458 -11.42 -16.07 -21.24
CA LEU A 458 -12.57 -15.88 -20.31
C LEU A 458 -12.21 -16.28 -18.88
N ASN A 459 -11.40 -17.33 -18.70
CA ASN A 459 -10.93 -17.77 -17.39
C ASN A 459 -10.14 -16.67 -16.67
N TYR A 460 -9.27 -15.97 -17.41
CA TYR A 460 -8.52 -14.82 -16.87
C TYR A 460 -9.44 -13.65 -16.54
N GLN A 461 -10.48 -13.39 -17.36
CA GLN A 461 -11.47 -12.35 -17.08
C GLN A 461 -12.27 -12.66 -15.83
N HIS A 462 -12.68 -13.93 -15.61
CA HIS A 462 -13.34 -14.34 -14.39
C HIS A 462 -12.44 -14.20 -13.16
N MET A 463 -11.15 -14.51 -13.31
CA MET A 463 -10.20 -14.32 -12.20
C MET A 463 -9.93 -12.83 -11.93
N LEU A 464 -9.82 -11.98 -12.96
CA LEU A 464 -9.77 -10.52 -12.81
C LEU A 464 -11.00 -9.96 -12.11
N PHE A 465 -12.19 -10.45 -12.45
CA PHE A 465 -13.43 -10.07 -11.78
C PHE A 465 -13.40 -10.46 -10.30
N PHE A 466 -13.02 -11.70 -10.02
CA PHE A 466 -12.91 -12.21 -8.64
C PHE A 466 -11.80 -11.49 -7.84
N ALA A 467 -10.71 -11.10 -8.48
CA ALA A 467 -9.63 -10.33 -7.86
C ALA A 467 -10.01 -8.89 -7.46
N GLY A 468 -11.30 -8.56 -7.49
CA GLY A 468 -11.86 -7.27 -7.09
C GLY A 468 -12.04 -7.09 -5.57
N LEU A 469 -11.13 -7.60 -4.74
CA LEU A 469 -11.07 -7.32 -3.31
C LEU A 469 -11.01 -5.81 -3.05
N ARG A 470 -11.67 -5.35 -2.00
CA ARG A 470 -11.55 -3.96 -1.54
C ARG A 470 -10.53 -3.90 -0.41
N GLY A 471 -9.70 -2.87 -0.41
CA GLY A 471 -8.55 -2.81 0.48
C GLY A 471 -8.49 -1.58 1.35
N ALA A 472 -7.30 -1.38 1.89
CA ALA A 472 -6.96 -0.31 2.80
C ALA A 472 -7.23 1.09 2.23
N MET A 473 -7.04 1.28 0.91
CA MET A 473 -7.25 2.58 0.26
C MET A 473 -8.72 3.02 0.28
N SER A 474 -9.66 2.10 0.03
CA SER A 474 -11.09 2.41 0.12
C SER A 474 -11.48 2.89 1.52
N PHE A 475 -10.97 2.21 2.55
CA PHE A 475 -11.19 2.61 3.95
C PHE A 475 -10.54 3.97 4.28
N ALA A 476 -9.31 4.17 3.86
CA ALA A 476 -8.56 5.40 4.13
C ALA A 476 -9.25 6.64 3.53
N LEU A 477 -9.72 6.54 2.29
CA LEU A 477 -10.48 7.61 1.65
C LEU A 477 -11.83 7.86 2.35
N ALA A 478 -12.48 6.80 2.85
CA ALA A 478 -13.75 6.93 3.55
C ALA A 478 -13.62 7.61 4.92
N ILE A 479 -12.54 7.33 5.68
CA ILE A 479 -12.33 7.91 7.02
C ILE A 479 -11.87 9.37 6.99
N ARG A 480 -11.34 9.85 5.86
CA ARG A 480 -10.80 11.21 5.72
C ARG A 480 -11.84 12.30 5.97
N ASN A 481 -13.08 12.05 5.61
CA ASN A 481 -14.18 13.01 5.82
C ASN A 481 -15.43 12.29 6.33
N THR A 482 -15.76 12.48 7.60
CA THR A 482 -16.89 11.83 8.31
C THR A 482 -17.81 12.85 8.96
N VAL A 483 -17.92 14.06 8.41
CA VAL A 483 -18.69 15.15 8.99
C VAL A 483 -20.20 14.95 8.83
N SER A 484 -20.68 14.48 7.69
CA SER A 484 -22.11 14.28 7.44
C SER A 484 -22.56 12.84 7.70
N ASP A 485 -23.84 12.64 8.03
CA ASP A 485 -24.45 11.32 8.23
C ASP A 485 -24.28 10.42 7.00
N ALA A 486 -24.38 11.00 5.81
CA ALA A 486 -24.12 10.31 4.55
C ALA A 486 -22.68 9.76 4.50
N ARG A 487 -21.70 10.57 4.89
CA ARG A 487 -20.28 10.16 4.93
C ARG A 487 -20.02 9.09 5.98
N GLN A 488 -20.71 9.13 7.11
CA GLN A 488 -20.61 8.10 8.16
C GLN A 488 -21.20 6.77 7.70
N ALA A 489 -22.34 6.79 7.00
CA ALA A 489 -22.93 5.60 6.39
C ALA A 489 -22.01 5.02 5.28
N MET A 490 -21.36 5.88 4.48
CA MET A 490 -20.37 5.45 3.50
C MET A 490 -19.15 4.78 4.15
N LEU A 491 -18.60 5.35 5.24
CA LEU A 491 -17.49 4.75 5.99
C LEU A 491 -17.87 3.38 6.54
N THR A 492 -19.04 3.27 7.18
CA THR A 492 -19.52 2.00 7.74
C THR A 492 -19.67 0.94 6.66
N THR A 493 -20.29 1.30 5.53
CA THR A 493 -20.49 0.38 4.40
C THR A 493 -19.17 -0.03 3.78
N THR A 494 -18.24 0.91 3.55
CA THR A 494 -16.92 0.63 3.00
C THR A 494 -16.14 -0.31 3.91
N SER A 495 -16.12 -0.05 5.23
CA SER A 495 -15.44 -0.90 6.20
C SER A 495 -15.97 -2.33 6.19
N LEU A 496 -17.29 -2.51 6.15
CA LEU A 496 -17.91 -3.83 6.08
C LEU A 496 -17.60 -4.54 4.76
N ILE A 497 -17.63 -3.84 3.62
CA ILE A 497 -17.28 -4.42 2.33
C ILE A 497 -15.81 -4.86 2.32
N VAL A 498 -14.89 -4.05 2.85
CA VAL A 498 -13.47 -4.42 2.97
C VAL A 498 -13.31 -5.66 3.82
N ILE A 499 -13.90 -5.70 5.03
CA ILE A 499 -13.81 -6.85 5.94
C ILE A 499 -14.34 -8.12 5.28
N LEU A 500 -15.53 -8.05 4.68
CA LEU A 500 -16.16 -9.19 4.04
C LEU A 500 -15.35 -9.69 2.83
N THR A 501 -14.89 -8.78 1.97
CA THR A 501 -14.14 -9.18 0.77
C THR A 501 -12.78 -9.76 1.13
N VAL A 502 -12.06 -9.21 2.09
CA VAL A 502 -10.75 -9.72 2.51
C VAL A 502 -10.87 -11.11 3.13
N ILE A 503 -11.86 -11.35 3.99
CA ILE A 503 -12.04 -12.66 4.65
C ILE A 503 -12.54 -13.70 3.65
N PHE A 504 -13.63 -13.43 2.90
CA PHE A 504 -14.25 -14.42 2.04
C PHE A 504 -13.51 -14.64 0.73
N GLN A 505 -13.22 -13.58 -0.02
CA GLN A 505 -12.53 -13.69 -1.31
C GLN A 505 -11.06 -14.09 -1.12
N GLY A 506 -10.37 -13.52 -0.11
CA GLY A 506 -9.00 -13.91 0.22
C GLY A 506 -8.91 -15.40 0.54
N GLY A 507 -9.81 -15.92 1.38
CA GLY A 507 -9.85 -17.36 1.74
C GLY A 507 -10.23 -18.29 0.58
N ALA A 508 -11.07 -17.83 -0.34
CA ALA A 508 -11.56 -18.63 -1.46
C ALA A 508 -10.66 -18.62 -2.71
N THR A 509 -9.58 -17.82 -2.73
CA THR A 509 -8.72 -17.62 -3.91
C THR A 509 -8.18 -18.91 -4.51
N THR A 510 -7.68 -19.83 -3.68
CA THR A 510 -7.14 -21.12 -4.12
C THR A 510 -8.21 -21.99 -4.78
N GLN A 511 -9.45 -21.94 -4.28
CA GLN A 511 -10.57 -22.68 -4.83
C GLN A 511 -10.97 -22.13 -6.20
N PHE A 512 -11.02 -20.80 -6.36
CA PHE A 512 -11.35 -20.15 -7.62
C PHE A 512 -10.28 -20.36 -8.70
N LEU A 513 -8.99 -20.38 -8.34
CA LEU A 513 -7.92 -20.76 -9.25
C LEU A 513 -8.15 -22.16 -9.85
N SER A 514 -8.56 -23.11 -9.00
CA SER A 514 -8.90 -24.46 -9.44
C SER A 514 -10.16 -24.49 -10.32
N TRP A 515 -11.24 -23.77 -9.94
CA TRP A 515 -12.48 -23.75 -10.71
C TRP A 515 -12.34 -23.11 -12.09
N PHE A 516 -11.51 -22.07 -12.19
CA PHE A 516 -11.25 -21.39 -13.46
C PHE A 516 -10.14 -22.06 -14.28
N ASN A 517 -9.60 -23.21 -13.82
CA ASN A 517 -8.51 -23.95 -14.51
C ASN A 517 -7.33 -23.03 -14.89
N ILE A 518 -6.88 -22.20 -13.97
CA ILE A 518 -5.75 -21.31 -14.18
C ILE A 518 -4.45 -22.10 -13.96
N PRO A 519 -3.47 -22.03 -14.89
CA PRO A 519 -2.19 -22.72 -14.75
C PRO A 519 -1.46 -22.27 -13.49
N VAL A 520 -1.05 -23.23 -12.67
CA VAL A 520 -0.23 -23.03 -11.46
C VAL A 520 1.05 -23.86 -11.58
N GLY A 521 2.12 -23.45 -10.91
CA GLY A 521 3.42 -24.10 -11.00
C GLY A 521 4.13 -23.85 -12.34
N VAL A 522 3.85 -22.73 -12.97
CA VAL A 522 4.50 -22.33 -14.22
C VAL A 522 5.86 -21.73 -13.90
N ASP A 523 6.94 -22.51 -14.16
CA ASP A 523 8.30 -22.00 -14.03
C ASP A 523 8.56 -20.96 -15.15
N GLU A 524 8.96 -19.76 -14.79
CA GLU A 524 9.22 -18.63 -15.70
C GLU A 524 10.25 -18.98 -16.79
N GLU A 525 11.21 -19.86 -16.47
CA GLU A 525 12.19 -20.37 -17.43
C GLU A 525 11.58 -21.26 -18.52
N ILE A 526 10.58 -22.08 -18.19
CA ILE A 526 9.92 -22.97 -19.13
C ILE A 526 9.04 -22.18 -20.11
N GLU A 527 8.40 -21.10 -19.65
CA GLU A 527 7.62 -20.20 -20.52
C GLU A 527 8.53 -19.45 -21.50
N GLY A 528 9.72 -19.01 -21.05
CA GLY A 528 10.76 -18.42 -21.90
C GLY A 528 11.30 -19.41 -22.94
N LEU A 529 11.49 -20.67 -22.58
CA LEU A 529 11.95 -21.75 -23.43
C LEU A 529 10.85 -22.27 -24.37
N SER A 530 9.60 -22.38 -23.90
CA SER A 530 8.45 -22.79 -24.74
C SER A 530 8.16 -21.76 -25.83
N HIS A 531 8.30 -20.47 -25.53
CA HIS A 531 8.18 -19.42 -26.55
C HIS A 531 9.37 -19.41 -27.56
N ASN A 532 10.54 -19.89 -27.15
CA ASN A 532 11.69 -20.11 -28.02
C ASN A 532 11.67 -21.50 -28.65
N GLY A 533 11.12 -22.53 -28.01
CA GLY A 533 11.12 -23.93 -28.44
C GLY A 533 10.09 -24.26 -29.53
N MET A 534 9.05 -23.46 -29.71
CA MET A 534 8.13 -23.60 -30.85
C MET A 534 8.76 -23.12 -32.20
N ARG A 535 10.05 -22.73 -32.16
CA ARG A 535 10.83 -22.30 -33.33
C ARG A 535 11.87 -23.33 -33.82
N SER A 536 11.90 -24.53 -33.25
CA SER A 536 12.87 -25.56 -33.63
C SER A 536 12.22 -26.68 -34.40
N ASP A 537 11.58 -26.37 -35.52
CA ASP A 537 11.46 -27.37 -36.59
C ASP A 537 11.56 -26.69 -37.95
N GLY A 538 12.64 -27.03 -38.65
CA GLY A 538 12.78 -26.99 -40.11
C GLY A 538 13.17 -25.67 -40.79
N SER A 539 14.50 -25.50 -41.03
CA SER A 539 15.11 -24.87 -42.19
C SER A 539 15.00 -23.37 -42.46
N VAL A 540 16.19 -22.83 -42.67
CA VAL A 540 16.66 -21.66 -43.42
C VAL A 540 17.32 -20.58 -42.57
N PRO A 541 18.63 -20.31 -42.76
CA PRO A 541 19.35 -19.22 -42.12
C PRO A 541 19.04 -17.92 -42.87
N GLY A 542 18.35 -17.00 -42.20
CA GLY A 542 18.12 -15.67 -42.77
C GLY A 542 16.73 -15.06 -42.51
N GLY A 543 16.15 -15.25 -41.34
CA GLY A 543 14.85 -14.67 -41.02
C GLY A 543 14.88 -13.92 -39.70
N GLY A 544 15.06 -12.59 -39.77
CA GLY A 544 14.92 -11.72 -38.62
C GLY A 544 13.60 -11.94 -37.90
N ILE A 545 13.64 -11.87 -36.56
CA ILE A 545 12.49 -11.89 -35.64
C ILE A 545 11.41 -10.98 -36.20
N LYS A 546 10.24 -11.52 -36.52
CA LYS A 546 9.11 -10.70 -36.98
C LYS A 546 8.75 -9.68 -35.89
N PRO A 547 8.85 -8.37 -36.16
CA PRO A 547 8.71 -7.31 -35.15
C PRO A 547 7.27 -7.00 -34.75
N ASN A 548 6.31 -7.90 -34.99
CA ASN A 548 4.88 -7.60 -34.96
C ASN A 548 4.17 -7.94 -33.62
N GLU A 549 4.90 -8.41 -32.59
CA GLU A 549 4.26 -8.83 -31.32
C GLU A 549 4.31 -7.79 -30.19
N LYS A 550 5.11 -6.73 -30.31
CA LYS A 550 5.14 -5.66 -29.29
C LYS A 550 4.20 -4.54 -29.73
N ALA A 551 3.36 -4.05 -28.80
CA ALA A 551 2.58 -2.84 -29.03
C ALA A 551 3.50 -1.72 -29.52
N LEU A 552 3.09 -0.94 -30.51
CA LEU A 552 3.90 0.10 -31.16
C LEU A 552 4.55 1.05 -30.13
N LEU A 553 3.76 1.47 -29.11
CA LEU A 553 4.25 2.34 -28.05
C LEU A 553 5.35 1.69 -27.19
N ALA A 554 5.21 0.41 -26.85
CA ALA A 554 6.22 -0.31 -26.07
C ALA A 554 7.52 -0.50 -26.85
N ARG A 555 7.45 -0.60 -28.18
CA ARG A 555 8.62 -0.69 -29.05
C ARG A 555 9.34 0.66 -29.16
N ILE A 556 8.60 1.73 -29.42
CA ILE A 556 9.16 3.09 -29.49
C ILE A 556 9.82 3.47 -28.17
N TRP A 557 9.13 3.20 -27.06
CA TRP A 557 9.68 3.48 -25.73
C TRP A 557 10.92 2.62 -25.43
N GLY A 558 10.87 1.33 -25.71
CA GLY A 558 12.01 0.42 -25.50
C GLY A 558 13.24 0.80 -26.31
N ASP A 559 13.07 1.22 -27.57
CA ASP A 559 14.15 1.69 -28.42
C ASP A 559 14.72 3.02 -27.92
N PHE A 560 13.86 3.93 -27.48
CA PHE A 560 14.27 5.21 -26.88
C PHE A 560 14.98 5.01 -25.54
N ASP A 561 14.44 4.17 -24.66
CA ASP A 561 15.02 3.83 -23.36
C ASP A 561 16.41 3.22 -23.51
N THR A 562 16.54 2.21 -24.35
CA THR A 562 17.82 1.50 -24.56
C THR A 562 18.87 2.39 -25.22
N ARG A 563 18.45 3.29 -26.11
CA ARG A 563 19.38 4.12 -26.90
C ARG A 563 19.81 5.39 -26.21
N TYR A 564 18.92 5.99 -25.39
CA TYR A 564 19.18 7.31 -24.79
C TYR A 564 19.06 7.32 -23.26
N MET A 565 17.96 6.79 -22.67
CA MET A 565 17.69 6.93 -21.24
C MET A 565 18.60 6.06 -20.38
N LYS A 566 18.76 4.77 -20.71
CA LYS A 566 19.66 3.87 -19.98
C LYS A 566 21.12 4.34 -19.99
N PRO A 567 21.73 4.70 -21.15
CA PRO A 567 23.08 5.26 -21.17
C PRO A 567 23.22 6.58 -20.38
N PHE A 568 22.17 7.40 -20.34
CA PHE A 568 22.17 8.66 -19.62
C PHE A 568 22.07 8.46 -18.09
N LEU A 569 21.18 7.57 -17.63
CA LEU A 569 20.83 7.40 -16.22
C LEU A 569 21.60 6.28 -15.50
N THR A 570 22.16 5.32 -16.25
CA THR A 570 22.85 4.15 -15.67
C THR A 570 24.27 4.01 -16.22
N HIS A 571 25.02 3.04 -15.68
CA HIS A 571 26.34 2.66 -16.19
C HIS A 571 26.29 1.65 -17.33
N SER A 572 25.12 1.43 -17.96
CA SER A 572 24.94 0.46 -19.05
C SER A 572 25.51 0.94 -20.38
N ARG A 573 25.81 -0.02 -21.27
CA ARG A 573 26.13 0.24 -22.69
C ARG A 573 24.88 0.04 -23.58
N PRO A 574 24.78 0.62 -24.79
CA PRO A 574 25.79 1.48 -25.46
C PRO A 574 25.97 2.81 -24.76
N THR A 575 27.16 3.43 -24.89
CA THR A 575 27.45 4.72 -24.27
C THR A 575 26.81 5.86 -25.07
N LEU A 576 26.59 7.02 -24.43
CA LEU A 576 26.07 8.21 -25.12
C LEU A 576 27.00 8.71 -26.25
N LEU A 577 28.30 8.39 -26.16
CA LEU A 577 29.27 8.67 -27.22
C LEU A 577 28.99 7.86 -28.51
N GLU A 578 28.38 6.67 -28.36
CA GLU A 578 28.04 5.77 -29.49
C GLU A 578 26.66 6.09 -30.09
N THR A 579 25.77 6.69 -29.31
CA THR A 579 24.36 6.87 -29.68
C THR A 579 23.98 8.28 -30.11
N LEU A 580 24.70 9.29 -29.60
CA LEU A 580 24.45 10.71 -29.94
C LEU A 580 25.20 11.13 -31.20
N PRO A 581 24.65 12.10 -31.97
CA PRO A 581 25.34 12.70 -33.11
C PRO A 581 26.65 13.37 -32.69
N VAL A 582 27.61 13.43 -33.60
CA VAL A 582 28.97 13.98 -33.37
C VAL A 582 28.95 15.42 -32.84
N CYS A 583 27.93 16.22 -33.20
CA CYS A 583 27.76 17.58 -32.69
C CYS A 583 27.57 17.67 -31.15
N CYS A 584 27.05 16.61 -30.51
CA CYS A 584 26.84 16.52 -29.07
C CYS A 584 28.01 15.82 -28.32
N GLY A 585 29.12 15.55 -29.00
CA GLY A 585 30.29 14.84 -28.45
C GLY A 585 30.85 15.40 -27.13
N PRO A 586 30.99 16.73 -26.94
CA PRO A 586 31.46 17.32 -25.68
C PRO A 586 30.52 16.99 -24.51
N LEU A 587 29.21 17.07 -24.72
CA LEU A 587 28.20 16.75 -23.73
C LEU A 587 28.19 15.25 -23.40
N ALA A 588 28.27 14.41 -24.41
CA ALA A 588 28.32 12.96 -24.27
C ALA A 588 29.53 12.49 -23.44
N ARG A 589 30.71 13.17 -23.58
CA ARG A 589 31.91 12.87 -22.77
C ARG A 589 31.72 13.18 -21.29
N ILE A 590 31.06 14.29 -20.94
CA ILE A 590 30.78 14.65 -19.54
C ILE A 590 29.81 13.67 -18.91
N LEU A 591 28.84 13.19 -19.67
CA LEU A 591 27.78 12.30 -19.21
C LEU A 591 28.17 10.81 -19.22
N THR A 592 29.32 10.44 -19.82
CA THR A 592 29.80 9.06 -19.86
C THR A 592 30.82 8.83 -18.74
N THR A 593 30.58 7.86 -17.87
CA THR A 593 31.48 7.53 -16.75
C THR A 593 32.59 6.55 -17.18
N THR A 594 33.71 6.55 -16.47
CA THR A 594 34.84 5.64 -16.72
C THR A 594 34.42 4.17 -16.66
N GLN A 595 33.46 3.83 -15.78
CA GLN A 595 32.90 2.49 -15.66
C GLN A 595 32.18 2.03 -16.93
N GLN A 596 31.48 2.93 -17.62
CA GLN A 596 30.83 2.60 -18.89
C GLN A 596 31.84 2.28 -20.01
N MET A 597 33.03 2.88 -19.95
CA MET A 597 34.08 2.63 -20.95
C MET A 597 34.83 1.31 -20.72
N THR A 598 34.91 0.84 -19.49
CA THR A 598 35.70 -0.34 -19.11
C THR A 598 34.88 -1.63 -19.01
N GLN A 599 33.56 -1.60 -19.21
CA GLN A 599 32.73 -2.79 -19.22
C GLN A 599 33.05 -3.70 -20.41
N ASP A 600 33.49 -4.93 -20.12
CA ASP A 600 33.75 -5.95 -21.15
C ASP A 600 32.45 -6.52 -21.76
N GLU A 601 32.52 -6.99 -23.03
CA GLU A 601 31.36 -7.53 -23.76
C GLU A 601 30.70 -8.75 -23.09
N ALA A 602 31.44 -9.48 -22.24
CA ALA A 602 30.90 -10.63 -21.50
C ALA A 602 29.85 -10.23 -20.45
N VAL A 603 29.98 -9.03 -19.85
CA VAL A 603 28.99 -8.49 -18.88
C VAL A 603 27.73 -8.02 -19.62
N ARG A 604 27.84 -7.67 -20.89
CA ARG A 604 26.74 -7.21 -21.75
C ARG A 604 25.61 -8.23 -21.91
N LYS A 605 25.92 -9.54 -21.89
CA LYS A 605 24.91 -10.61 -21.94
C LYS A 605 24.23 -10.84 -20.60
N ALA A 606 24.95 -10.68 -19.50
CA ALA A 606 24.39 -10.85 -18.15
C ALA A 606 23.45 -9.71 -17.74
N ASP A 607 23.74 -8.45 -18.14
CA ASP A 607 22.90 -7.29 -17.81
C ASP A 607 21.59 -7.22 -18.62
N SER A 608 21.54 -7.82 -19.82
CA SER A 608 20.32 -7.89 -20.61
C SER A 608 19.26 -8.83 -20.02
N ASP A 609 19.72 -9.85 -19.27
CA ASP A 609 18.85 -10.86 -18.64
C ASP A 609 18.63 -10.62 -17.14
N SER A 610 19.40 -9.69 -16.51
CA SER A 610 19.33 -9.42 -15.07
C SER A 610 18.17 -8.50 -14.64
N ASP A 611 17.29 -8.12 -15.54
CA ASP A 611 15.99 -7.54 -15.19
C ASP A 611 15.05 -8.56 -14.48
N PHE A 612 15.60 -9.77 -14.18
CA PHE A 612 14.90 -10.85 -13.51
C PHE A 612 15.06 -10.78 -12.00
N CYS A 613 13.96 -11.00 -11.32
CA CYS A 613 13.77 -11.09 -9.90
C CYS A 613 14.94 -11.74 -9.14
N LEU A 614 15.47 -11.03 -8.14
CA LEU A 614 16.41 -11.56 -7.15
C LEU A 614 15.83 -12.73 -6.32
N GLU A 615 14.50 -12.89 -6.32
CA GLU A 615 13.82 -14.02 -5.70
C GLU A 615 14.25 -15.37 -6.26
N ASP A 616 14.50 -15.46 -7.58
CA ASP A 616 14.84 -16.74 -8.21
C ASP A 616 16.27 -17.18 -7.88
N ARG A 617 17.22 -16.26 -7.75
CA ARG A 617 18.60 -16.60 -7.36
C ARG A 617 18.76 -17.02 -5.89
N GLU A 618 17.95 -16.48 -4.98
CA GLU A 618 17.95 -16.93 -3.58
C GLU A 618 17.24 -18.28 -3.41
N LEU A 619 16.19 -18.53 -4.19
CA LEU A 619 15.52 -19.84 -4.25
C LEU A 619 16.45 -20.92 -4.86
N GLU A 620 17.21 -20.58 -5.88
CA GLU A 620 18.23 -21.47 -6.45
C GLU A 620 19.37 -21.75 -5.47
N ARG A 621 19.87 -20.75 -4.75
CA ARG A 621 20.86 -20.98 -3.66
C ARG A 621 20.30 -21.86 -2.55
N ARG A 622 19.04 -21.74 -2.18
CA ARG A 622 18.39 -22.63 -1.21
C ARG A 622 18.15 -24.02 -1.76
N ARG A 623 17.83 -24.17 -3.05
CA ARG A 623 17.70 -25.49 -3.71
C ARG A 623 19.04 -26.22 -3.83
N THR A 624 20.13 -25.52 -4.12
CA THR A 624 21.48 -26.11 -4.20
C THR A 624 22.09 -26.41 -2.82
N SER A 625 21.60 -25.79 -1.73
CA SER A 625 22.03 -26.10 -0.37
C SER A 625 21.27 -27.26 0.28
N VAL A 626 20.18 -27.73 -0.32
CA VAL A 626 19.44 -28.93 0.09
C VAL A 626 19.64 -30.00 -0.97
N GLN A 627 20.83 -30.59 -0.99
CA GLN A 627 20.99 -31.89 -1.68
C GLN A 627 20.20 -32.95 -0.89
N PRO A 628 19.24 -33.64 -1.51
CA PRO A 628 18.67 -34.83 -0.89
C PRO A 628 19.75 -35.91 -0.88
N LEU A 629 19.97 -36.51 0.28
CA LEU A 629 20.64 -37.80 0.42
C LEU A 629 19.78 -38.83 -0.34
N GLY A 630 19.98 -38.97 -1.62
CA GLY A 630 19.30 -39.90 -2.50
C GLY A 630 20.16 -41.11 -2.77
N THR A 631 19.73 -42.20 -2.23
CA THR A 631 19.87 -43.60 -2.59
C THR A 631 20.66 -43.86 -3.89
N VAL A 632 21.90 -44.30 -3.74
CA VAL A 632 22.65 -44.97 -4.80
C VAL A 632 22.36 -46.47 -4.69
N MET A 633 21.52 -47.01 -5.56
CA MET A 633 21.58 -48.41 -5.97
C MET A 633 22.65 -48.53 -7.04
N GLY A 634 23.79 -49.06 -6.69
CA GLY A 634 24.87 -49.41 -7.60
C GLY A 634 25.11 -50.89 -7.54
N GLU A 635 25.10 -51.50 -8.70
CA GLU A 635 25.44 -52.91 -8.99
C GLU A 635 26.84 -53.30 -8.50
N VAL A 636 26.90 -54.50 -8.00
CA VAL A 636 28.07 -55.20 -7.47
C VAL A 636 28.89 -55.81 -8.58
N SER A 637 30.24 -55.61 -8.56
CA SER A 637 31.20 -56.56 -9.09
C SER A 637 32.46 -56.56 -8.26
N PRO A 638 33.11 -57.74 -7.97
CA PRO A 638 34.00 -57.93 -6.82
C PRO A 638 35.48 -58.00 -7.17
N GLY A 639 36.31 -57.67 -6.20
CA GLY A 639 37.74 -58.05 -6.15
C GLY A 639 38.66 -57.06 -5.46
N PRO A 640 39.81 -57.50 -4.89
CA PRO A 640 39.94 -58.01 -3.51
C PRO A 640 40.77 -57.09 -2.60
N LEU A 641 40.69 -57.43 -1.28
CA LEU A 641 41.41 -56.87 -0.10
C LEU A 641 42.95 -56.90 -0.24
N PRO A 642 43.70 -56.01 0.53
CA PRO A 642 44.20 -56.45 1.83
C PRO A 642 44.29 -55.35 2.95
N LEU A 643 43.96 -55.76 4.16
CA LEU A 643 44.69 -55.86 5.42
C LEU A 643 45.42 -54.62 6.06
N HIS A 644 45.06 -54.45 7.36
CA HIS A 644 45.78 -53.84 8.49
C HIS A 644 45.88 -52.32 8.57
N THR A 645 45.38 -51.68 9.63
CA THR A 645 45.92 -51.69 11.00
C THR A 645 44.94 -51.05 12.00
N ARG A 646 44.90 -51.67 13.20
CA ARG A 646 44.31 -51.19 14.47
C ARG A 646 45.03 -49.94 14.99
N VAL A 647 44.30 -49.11 15.77
CA VAL A 647 44.68 -48.62 17.12
C VAL A 647 43.55 -47.66 17.57
N ALA A 648 42.74 -48.06 18.50
CA ALA A 648 42.61 -47.76 19.92
C ALA A 648 41.89 -46.45 20.28
N LEU A 649 40.71 -46.64 20.91
CA LEU A 649 40.03 -45.75 21.87
C LEU A 649 40.87 -45.66 23.19
N PRO A 650 40.75 -44.61 23.99
CA PRO A 650 39.82 -44.57 25.11
C PRO A 650 39.20 -43.15 25.29
N GLY A 651 38.16 -42.88 25.94
CA GLY A 651 37.38 -43.40 27.03
C GLY A 651 36.76 -42.24 27.81
N LEU A 652 35.47 -42.35 28.07
CA LEU A 652 34.75 -42.12 29.32
C LEU A 652 34.62 -40.72 29.98
N VAL A 653 33.40 -40.52 30.46
CA VAL A 653 32.92 -39.74 31.64
C VAL A 653 32.40 -38.34 31.28
N GLY A 654 31.17 -37.93 31.36
CA GLY A 654 30.08 -38.29 32.26
C GLY A 654 29.55 -37.03 32.97
N ARG A 655 28.24 -36.91 33.04
CA ARG A 655 27.42 -36.16 34.01
C ARG A 655 26.93 -34.74 33.69
N HIS A 656 25.60 -34.68 33.60
CA HIS A 656 24.65 -33.80 34.32
C HIS A 656 24.85 -32.27 34.28
N LEU A 657 24.01 -31.56 33.67
CA LEU A 657 22.75 -30.94 34.22
C LEU A 657 21.94 -30.36 33.07
#